data_16ecf9b93ca9834468cd4d4141618a33
#
_entry.id   16ecf9b93ca9834468cd4d4141618a33
#
_cell.length_a   1.000
_cell.length_b   1.000
_cell.length_c   1.000
_cell.angle_alpha   90.00
_cell.angle_beta   90.00
_cell.angle_gamma   90.00
#
_symmetry.space_group_name_H-M   'P 1'
#
loop_
_entity.id
_entity.type
_entity.pdbx_description
1 polymer ?
#
loop_
_entity_poly.entity_id
_entity_poly.type
_entity_poly.pdbx_seq_one_letter_code
_entity_poly.pdbx_strand_id
1 'polypeptide(L)'
;MEKPFLEVFPGLHIADELKELLKLVMVEKVAMTKDRSSIRVYIRSPRLIHKKNIYALEDGIAKQLFPGRPITIKILEKYRLSAQYTPEKLYDVYRDSILMELKHYGMIEYNILRRADTKFVTDDKMVMTIEDNLIYRERSKEVGRVLEKIFTERCGLAAEVEFLYKEAEKKDPMDQPVFMKPGGELIMGTRSEENYLEGTAESAPWDEGPANGGFSGTFGDGNGDAGAGITAQSAGNSGSAGRSGAAGGGKNASGEKTASGSGAATQKRDAAGKSGGNQNGKSAGGGQNGGGFTKKTFGEKGKGGFSGGFRKGSDGRIPYRKSENPDVLFGRDFEGDAVDIHDIDGEIGEVVIRGKVIRAEKRELRSGNKLMIFDITDFTDSITVKMFIREGQEEDATAAIKEGNFIKIKGITTIDKFDGELTIGSIVGIKKSEDFTSKRVDNAPVKRVELHCHTKMSDMDGVSEVKDLVKRAKKWGMPALAVTDHGCVQAFPDANHALDKGDTFKVLYGVEGYLVDDMKEMVVNSRNQSLDGEYVVFDIETTGFSPTKNKIIEIGAVKVRNGEIIDGMDEFVNPEVPIPFDIERLTGINDAMVMGADTVDKVLPRFLEFVGDAALVAHNASFDVSFISHNAGLLGLPFDPTVLDTVTLARALLPNLNRFKLDTVAKAVRGSLANHHRAVDDAEANAGIFLKFVEMLKKQHDMTNLDQLEKFSHVSDETIMKMPTYHVIIIAKNDLGRVNLYRLVSWSHLKYFSRRPRIPKSVLNEYREGLNIGS
;
A
#
# COMPACT_ATOMS: atom_id res chain seq x y z
N MET A 1 17.90 -3.87 40.06
CA MET A 1 17.00 -5.01 39.84
C MET A 1 16.36 -4.82 38.48
N GLU A 2 16.52 -5.80 37.65
CA GLU A 2 15.87 -5.85 36.36
C GLU A 2 14.36 -6.06 36.55
N LYS A 3 13.53 -5.36 35.78
CA LYS A 3 12.06 -5.47 35.81
C LYS A 3 11.50 -5.66 34.43
N PRO A 4 10.42 -6.43 34.26
CA PRO A 4 9.71 -6.52 32.99
C PRO A 4 9.33 -5.15 32.45
N PHE A 5 9.43 -4.95 31.13
CA PHE A 5 9.17 -3.67 30.47
C PHE A 5 7.76 -3.14 30.80
N LEU A 6 6.76 -4.01 30.75
CA LEU A 6 5.36 -3.65 31.02
C LEU A 6 5.08 -3.31 32.50
N GLU A 7 5.92 -3.77 33.41
CA GLU A 7 5.85 -3.36 34.84
C GLU A 7 6.46 -1.98 35.07
N VAL A 8 7.49 -1.62 34.28
CA VAL A 8 8.13 -0.29 34.36
C VAL A 8 7.24 0.78 33.71
N PHE A 9 6.48 0.41 32.67
CA PHE A 9 5.60 1.30 31.92
C PHE A 9 4.13 0.79 31.90
N PRO A 10 3.45 0.65 33.05
CA PRO A 10 2.15 -0.02 33.15
C PRO A 10 1.00 0.74 32.47
N GLY A 11 1.17 2.05 32.21
CA GLY A 11 0.15 2.89 31.57
C GLY A 11 0.36 3.11 30.09
N LEU A 12 1.30 2.40 29.45
CA LEU A 12 1.61 2.59 28.04
C LEU A 12 0.61 1.80 27.16
N HIS A 13 -0.13 2.49 26.30
CA HIS A 13 -1.00 1.88 25.31
C HIS A 13 -0.21 1.57 24.04
N ILE A 14 -0.13 0.30 23.70
CA ILE A 14 0.62 -0.25 22.56
C ILE A 14 -0.22 -1.35 21.90
N ALA A 15 0.08 -1.64 20.61
CA ALA A 15 -0.56 -2.72 19.87
C ALA A 15 -0.31 -4.08 20.56
N ASP A 16 -1.31 -4.96 20.51
CA ASP A 16 -1.26 -6.26 21.23
C ASP A 16 -0.10 -7.15 20.76
N GLU A 17 0.23 -7.13 19.47
CA GLU A 17 1.39 -7.86 18.92
C GLU A 17 2.71 -7.42 19.55
N LEU A 18 2.93 -6.11 19.64
CA LEU A 18 4.13 -5.56 20.28
C LEU A 18 4.14 -5.84 21.79
N LYS A 19 2.97 -5.91 22.41
CA LYS A 19 2.81 -6.23 23.83
C LYS A 19 3.30 -7.64 24.17
N GLU A 20 3.01 -8.63 23.32
CA GLU A 20 3.51 -10.00 23.49
C GLU A 20 5.04 -10.05 23.45
N LEU A 21 5.67 -9.38 22.45
CA LEU A 21 7.11 -9.27 22.37
C LEU A 21 7.71 -8.58 23.62
N LEU A 22 7.06 -7.53 24.12
CA LEU A 22 7.53 -6.78 25.30
C LEU A 22 7.39 -7.53 26.62
N LYS A 23 6.59 -8.59 26.70
CA LYS A 23 6.58 -9.50 27.87
C LYS A 23 7.95 -10.17 28.08
N LEU A 24 8.71 -10.37 27.00
CA LEU A 24 10.04 -10.97 27.05
C LEU A 24 11.16 -9.96 27.35
N VAL A 25 10.84 -8.67 27.36
CA VAL A 25 11.82 -7.58 27.48
C VAL A 25 11.99 -7.16 28.93
N MET A 26 13.24 -7.09 29.37
CA MET A 26 13.63 -6.63 30.70
C MET A 26 14.23 -5.23 30.63
N VAL A 27 13.84 -4.33 31.52
CA VAL A 27 14.47 -3.04 31.72
C VAL A 27 15.58 -3.20 32.77
N GLU A 28 16.82 -3.00 32.35
CA GLU A 28 18.01 -3.07 33.20
C GLU A 28 18.18 -1.79 34.03
N LYS A 29 17.94 -0.65 33.39
CA LYS A 29 18.19 0.67 33.95
C LYS A 29 17.36 1.74 33.27
N VAL A 30 16.88 2.71 34.04
CA VAL A 30 16.35 3.99 33.55
C VAL A 30 17.24 5.11 34.11
N ALA A 31 17.75 5.97 33.23
CA ALA A 31 18.62 7.07 33.61
C ALA A 31 18.13 8.39 32.98
N MET A 32 18.12 9.45 33.79
CA MET A 32 17.76 10.79 33.30
C MET A 32 19.04 11.64 33.21
N THR A 33 19.13 12.47 32.19
CA THR A 33 20.22 13.45 32.03
C THR A 33 20.18 14.50 33.15
N LYS A 34 21.31 15.10 33.47
CA LYS A 34 21.43 16.11 34.58
C LYS A 34 20.51 17.31 34.36
N ASP A 35 20.31 17.72 33.11
CA ASP A 35 19.42 18.81 32.68
C ASP A 35 17.95 18.41 32.61
N ARG A 36 17.64 17.13 32.88
CA ARG A 36 16.29 16.53 32.81
C ARG A 36 15.60 16.63 31.43
N SER A 37 16.34 16.82 30.36
CA SER A 37 15.84 16.94 28.99
C SER A 37 15.65 15.57 28.31
N SER A 38 16.35 14.52 28.78
CA SER A 38 16.32 13.20 28.17
C SER A 38 16.31 12.07 29.20
N ILE A 39 15.52 11.03 28.89
CA ILE A 39 15.48 9.76 29.63
C ILE A 39 16.04 8.65 28.74
N ARG A 40 17.00 7.90 29.27
CA ARG A 40 17.58 6.72 28.63
C ARG A 40 17.06 5.46 29.31
N VAL A 41 16.43 4.59 28.54
CA VAL A 41 15.90 3.31 29.00
C VAL A 41 16.77 2.20 28.41
N TYR A 42 17.46 1.46 29.28
CA TYR A 42 18.31 0.34 28.87
C TYR A 42 17.47 -0.94 28.95
N ILE A 43 17.31 -1.60 27.84
CA ILE A 43 16.52 -2.83 27.76
C ILE A 43 17.37 -4.01 27.32
N ARG A 44 16.96 -5.21 27.76
CA ARG A 44 17.50 -6.47 27.29
C ARG A 44 16.36 -7.35 26.77
N SER A 45 16.55 -7.92 25.59
CA SER A 45 15.58 -8.79 24.95
C SER A 45 16.25 -10.05 24.41
N PRO A 46 15.60 -11.23 24.51
CA PRO A 46 16.04 -12.43 23.82
C PRO A 46 15.69 -12.44 22.32
N ARG A 47 14.87 -11.47 21.86
CA ARG A 47 14.38 -11.35 20.49
C ARG A 47 14.68 -9.96 19.94
N LEU A 48 14.94 -9.88 18.63
CA LEU A 48 15.12 -8.62 17.94
C LEU A 48 13.81 -7.80 17.96
N ILE A 49 13.95 -6.51 18.19
CA ILE A 49 12.83 -5.55 18.12
C ILE A 49 13.13 -4.63 16.94
N HIS A 50 12.24 -4.59 15.96
CA HIS A 50 12.41 -3.73 14.80
C HIS A 50 12.49 -2.26 15.22
N LYS A 51 13.40 -1.47 14.61
CA LYS A 51 13.62 -0.06 14.97
C LYS A 51 12.38 0.80 14.87
N LYS A 52 11.48 0.53 13.93
CA LYS A 52 10.17 1.19 13.87
C LYS A 52 9.41 1.08 15.20
N ASN A 53 9.43 -0.10 15.81
CA ASN A 53 8.77 -0.35 17.08
C ASN A 53 9.50 0.35 18.24
N ILE A 54 10.84 0.38 18.24
CA ILE A 54 11.62 1.13 19.23
C ILE A 54 11.28 2.62 19.17
N TYR A 55 11.24 3.21 17.99
CA TYR A 55 10.88 4.63 17.82
C TYR A 55 9.43 4.92 18.20
N ALA A 56 8.51 4.00 17.88
CA ALA A 56 7.12 4.11 18.33
C ALA A 56 6.98 4.04 19.86
N LEU A 57 7.79 3.21 20.52
CA LEU A 57 7.83 3.15 22.00
C LEU A 57 8.44 4.42 22.60
N GLU A 58 9.53 4.96 22.05
CA GLU A 58 10.13 6.23 22.47
C GLU A 58 9.09 7.37 22.41
N ASP A 59 8.40 7.48 21.28
CA ASP A 59 7.36 8.49 21.06
C ASP A 59 6.13 8.25 21.96
N GLY A 60 5.69 6.99 22.07
CA GLY A 60 4.57 6.59 22.94
C GLY A 60 4.82 6.92 24.41
N ILE A 61 6.01 6.59 24.94
CA ILE A 61 6.41 6.92 26.31
C ILE A 61 6.43 8.44 26.50
N ALA A 62 7.01 9.19 25.56
CA ALA A 62 7.09 10.65 25.64
C ALA A 62 5.69 11.28 25.66
N LYS A 63 4.81 10.89 24.75
CA LYS A 63 3.47 11.49 24.60
C LYS A 63 2.49 11.06 25.69
N GLN A 64 2.48 9.78 26.06
CA GLN A 64 1.48 9.24 26.98
C GLN A 64 1.86 9.44 28.45
N LEU A 65 3.15 9.32 28.81
CA LEU A 65 3.59 9.39 30.21
C LEU A 65 4.14 10.77 30.59
N PHE A 66 4.53 11.59 29.62
CA PHE A 66 5.05 12.94 29.87
C PHE A 66 4.33 14.02 29.02
N PRO A 67 2.99 14.05 29.01
CA PRO A 67 2.25 14.99 28.16
C PRO A 67 2.64 16.43 28.47
N GLY A 68 2.91 17.20 27.40
CA GLY A 68 3.26 18.63 27.53
C GLY A 68 4.66 18.95 28.06
N ARG A 69 5.53 17.95 28.24
CA ARG A 69 6.93 18.17 28.64
C ARG A 69 7.87 17.83 27.48
N PRO A 70 8.82 18.69 27.12
CA PRO A 70 9.79 18.44 26.05
C PRO A 70 10.88 17.46 26.55
N ILE A 71 10.51 16.22 26.80
CA ILE A 71 11.44 15.17 27.24
C ILE A 71 11.68 14.22 26.09
N THR A 72 12.93 14.03 25.72
CA THR A 72 13.33 13.03 24.72
C THR A 72 13.52 11.68 25.38
N ILE A 73 12.87 10.64 24.89
CA ILE A 73 13.07 9.27 25.33
C ILE A 73 14.02 8.58 24.37
N LYS A 74 15.00 7.84 24.90
CA LYS A 74 15.92 7.01 24.13
C LYS A 74 15.98 5.61 24.72
N ILE A 75 15.61 4.61 23.92
CA ILE A 75 15.72 3.21 24.27
C ILE A 75 17.04 2.68 23.73
N LEU A 76 17.80 2.04 24.59
CA LEU A 76 19.11 1.45 24.30
C LEU A 76 18.98 -0.06 24.46
N GLU A 77 18.98 -0.77 23.36
CA GLU A 77 18.73 -2.19 23.29
C GLU A 77 20.01 -3.00 23.47
N LYS A 78 19.90 -4.10 24.19
CA LYS A 78 20.83 -5.23 24.21
C LYS A 78 20.07 -6.51 23.91
N TYR A 79 20.62 -7.32 23.02
CA TYR A 79 20.01 -8.58 22.64
C TYR A 79 20.82 -9.77 23.18
N ARG A 80 20.11 -10.80 23.64
CA ARG A 80 20.67 -12.12 23.93
C ARG A 80 20.08 -13.11 22.94
N LEU A 81 20.62 -13.10 21.76
CA LEU A 81 20.15 -13.92 20.65
C LEU A 81 20.52 -15.40 20.86
N SER A 82 19.79 -16.31 20.20
CA SER A 82 20.09 -17.73 20.16
C SER A 82 21.38 -18.01 19.37
N ALA A 83 21.92 -19.19 19.49
CA ALA A 83 23.10 -19.61 18.73
C ALA A 83 22.85 -19.79 17.22
N GLN A 84 21.60 -19.73 16.80
CA GLN A 84 21.22 -19.72 15.36
C GLN A 84 21.62 -18.41 14.65
N TYR A 85 21.84 -17.32 15.40
CA TYR A 85 22.25 -16.07 14.81
C TYR A 85 23.75 -16.03 14.55
N THR A 86 24.12 -15.85 13.29
CA THR A 86 25.44 -15.40 12.84
C THR A 86 25.35 -13.95 12.39
N PRO A 87 26.46 -13.21 12.23
CA PRO A 87 26.44 -11.87 11.65
C PRO A 87 25.70 -11.75 10.32
N GLU A 88 25.86 -12.72 9.42
CA GLU A 88 25.15 -12.80 8.15
C GLU A 88 23.64 -12.89 8.34
N LYS A 89 23.18 -13.89 9.12
CA LYS A 89 21.76 -14.09 9.39
C LYS A 89 21.13 -12.92 10.15
N LEU A 90 21.89 -12.31 11.07
CA LEU A 90 21.45 -11.06 11.71
C LEU A 90 21.28 -9.93 10.71
N TYR A 91 22.24 -9.77 9.80
CA TYR A 91 22.16 -8.75 8.78
C TYR A 91 20.94 -8.93 7.88
N ASP A 92 20.66 -10.15 7.44
CA ASP A 92 19.51 -10.46 6.58
C ASP A 92 18.17 -10.08 7.23
N VAL A 93 17.98 -10.47 8.50
CA VAL A 93 16.70 -10.23 9.21
C VAL A 93 16.58 -8.83 9.82
N TYR A 94 17.70 -8.11 10.05
CA TYR A 94 17.71 -6.83 10.75
C TYR A 94 18.17 -5.65 9.88
N ARG A 95 18.47 -5.89 8.60
CA ARG A 95 18.99 -4.89 7.65
C ARG A 95 18.12 -3.64 7.57
N ASP A 96 16.81 -3.80 7.49
CA ASP A 96 15.88 -2.67 7.41
C ASP A 96 15.90 -1.81 8.68
N SER A 97 16.05 -2.44 9.84
CA SER A 97 16.24 -1.73 11.11
C SER A 97 17.55 -0.95 11.15
N ILE A 98 18.63 -1.54 10.62
CA ILE A 98 19.95 -0.88 10.50
C ILE A 98 19.86 0.31 9.55
N LEU A 99 19.23 0.14 8.39
CA LEU A 99 19.00 1.23 7.43
C LEU A 99 18.19 2.36 8.04
N MET A 100 17.13 2.05 8.79
CA MET A 100 16.31 3.04 9.47
C MET A 100 17.11 3.81 10.54
N GLU A 101 18.00 3.14 11.27
CA GLU A 101 18.88 3.76 12.25
C GLU A 101 19.91 4.67 11.58
N LEU A 102 20.54 4.22 10.48
CA LEU A 102 21.46 5.02 9.71
C LEU A 102 20.80 6.24 9.07
N LYS A 103 19.56 6.11 8.59
CA LYS A 103 18.79 7.26 8.06
C LYS A 103 18.60 8.35 9.13
N HIS A 104 18.42 7.94 10.38
CA HIS A 104 18.34 8.87 11.53
C HIS A 104 19.69 9.49 11.90
N TYR A 105 20.77 8.78 11.59
CA TYR A 105 22.14 9.20 11.85
C TYR A 105 22.65 10.19 10.76
N GLY A 106 22.45 9.83 9.48
CA GLY A 106 22.82 10.67 8.35
C GLY A 106 22.43 10.03 7.01
N MET A 107 22.01 10.87 6.05
CA MET A 107 21.60 10.41 4.72
C MET A 107 22.75 9.82 3.89
N ILE A 108 23.99 10.27 4.13
CA ILE A 108 25.17 9.75 3.43
C ILE A 108 25.44 8.31 3.89
N GLU A 109 25.46 8.07 5.20
CA GLU A 109 25.67 6.77 5.81
C GLU A 109 24.56 5.77 5.40
N TYR A 110 23.31 6.24 5.37
CA TYR A 110 22.17 5.47 4.86
C TYR A 110 22.38 5.04 3.40
N ASN A 111 22.80 5.98 2.52
CA ASN A 111 22.99 5.68 1.09
C ASN A 111 24.18 4.76 0.86
N ILE A 112 25.25 4.85 1.67
CA ILE A 112 26.38 3.93 1.61
C ILE A 112 25.89 2.50 1.84
N LEU A 113 25.19 2.24 2.94
CA LEU A 113 24.71 0.89 3.25
C LEU A 113 23.66 0.40 2.24
N ARG A 114 22.74 1.27 1.83
CA ARG A 114 21.67 0.91 0.90
C ARG A 114 22.20 0.46 -0.46
N ARG A 115 23.29 1.09 -0.96
CA ARG A 115 23.86 0.83 -2.28
C ARG A 115 25.01 -0.16 -2.26
N ALA A 116 25.51 -0.52 -1.10
CA ALA A 116 26.60 -1.46 -0.96
C ALA A 116 26.19 -2.86 -1.45
N ASP A 117 27.06 -3.47 -2.27
CA ASP A 117 27.04 -4.91 -2.50
C ASP A 117 27.75 -5.59 -1.30
N THR A 118 26.98 -6.31 -0.51
CA THR A 118 27.43 -6.87 0.77
C THR A 118 27.58 -8.39 0.64
N LYS A 119 28.74 -8.90 1.10
CA LYS A 119 29.05 -10.33 1.13
C LYS A 119 29.73 -10.71 2.43
N PHE A 120 29.41 -11.85 2.97
CA PHE A 120 30.13 -12.46 4.08
C PHE A 120 31.17 -13.42 3.53
N VAL A 121 32.44 -13.17 3.86
CA VAL A 121 33.58 -14.01 3.41
C VAL A 121 33.87 -15.11 4.42
N THR A 122 33.64 -14.81 5.69
CA THR A 122 33.66 -15.74 6.82
C THR A 122 32.50 -15.43 7.73
N ASP A 123 32.22 -16.30 8.70
CA ASP A 123 31.08 -16.14 9.63
C ASP A 123 31.12 -14.81 10.40
N ASP A 124 32.30 -14.20 10.55
CA ASP A 124 32.56 -12.98 11.30
C ASP A 124 33.05 -11.80 10.44
N LYS A 125 33.25 -12.00 9.11
CA LYS A 125 33.81 -10.96 8.22
C LYS A 125 32.86 -10.57 7.11
N MET A 126 32.35 -9.33 7.19
CA MET A 126 31.48 -8.69 6.24
C MET A 126 32.28 -7.78 5.31
N VAL A 127 32.19 -8.01 4.01
CA VAL A 127 32.83 -7.19 2.97
C VAL A 127 31.77 -6.43 2.20
N MET A 128 31.91 -5.10 2.18
CA MET A 128 30.97 -4.19 1.52
C MET A 128 31.66 -3.51 0.34
N THR A 129 31.18 -3.77 -0.88
CA THR A 129 31.67 -3.09 -2.08
C THR A 129 30.82 -1.83 -2.34
N ILE A 130 31.48 -0.67 -2.35
CA ILE A 130 30.83 0.63 -2.53
C ILE A 130 31.52 1.43 -3.65
N GLU A 131 30.85 2.45 -4.14
CA GLU A 131 31.36 3.37 -5.16
C GLU A 131 32.57 4.15 -4.62
N ASP A 132 33.63 4.24 -5.43
CA ASP A 132 34.86 4.97 -5.07
C ASP A 132 34.67 6.48 -5.26
N ASN A 133 34.39 7.17 -4.19
CA ASN A 133 34.42 8.62 -4.13
C ASN A 133 34.94 9.13 -2.78
N LEU A 134 35.43 10.36 -2.74
CA LEU A 134 36.09 10.92 -1.56
C LEU A 134 35.17 10.92 -0.32
N ILE A 135 33.89 11.21 -0.50
CA ILE A 135 32.91 11.28 0.58
C ILE A 135 32.63 9.88 1.13
N TYR A 136 32.46 8.87 0.26
CA TYR A 136 32.20 7.50 0.68
C TYR A 136 33.41 6.87 1.35
N ARG A 137 34.66 7.19 0.90
CA ARG A 137 35.89 6.74 1.57
C ARG A 137 36.01 7.26 3.00
N GLU A 138 35.56 8.49 3.25
CA GLU A 138 35.62 9.09 4.58
C GLU A 138 34.48 8.56 5.47
N ARG A 139 33.24 8.52 4.94
CA ARG A 139 32.06 8.18 5.71
C ARG A 139 31.82 6.68 5.89
N SER A 140 32.37 5.82 5.03
CA SER A 140 32.27 4.36 5.18
C SER A 140 32.85 3.86 6.50
N LYS A 141 33.93 4.50 6.99
CA LYS A 141 34.53 4.17 8.28
C LYS A 141 33.55 4.33 9.45
N GLU A 142 32.67 5.33 9.37
CA GLU A 142 31.64 5.55 10.38
C GLU A 142 30.53 4.50 10.27
N VAL A 143 30.12 4.15 9.03
CA VAL A 143 29.18 3.05 8.78
C VAL A 143 29.71 1.74 9.35
N GLY A 144 31.00 1.41 9.09
CA GLY A 144 31.65 0.23 9.66
C GLY A 144 31.59 0.18 11.17
N ARG A 145 31.97 1.28 11.83
CA ARG A 145 31.92 1.38 13.29
C ARG A 145 30.49 1.19 13.84
N VAL A 146 29.48 1.75 13.17
CA VAL A 146 28.08 1.58 13.60
C VAL A 146 27.66 0.14 13.46
N LEU A 147 27.99 -0.53 12.35
CA LEU A 147 27.68 -1.93 12.11
C LEU A 147 28.39 -2.83 13.14
N GLU A 148 29.70 -2.69 13.30
CA GLU A 148 30.48 -3.45 14.29
C GLU A 148 29.90 -3.27 15.71
N LYS A 149 29.50 -2.05 16.08
CA LYS A 149 28.87 -1.77 17.36
C LYS A 149 27.51 -2.45 17.49
N ILE A 150 26.70 -2.49 16.44
CA ILE A 150 25.42 -3.21 16.43
C ILE A 150 25.67 -4.71 16.62
N PHE A 151 26.58 -5.30 15.85
CA PHE A 151 26.88 -6.72 15.96
C PHE A 151 27.48 -7.09 17.30
N THR A 152 28.54 -6.39 17.75
CA THR A 152 29.30 -6.77 18.95
C THR A 152 28.64 -6.31 20.24
N GLU A 153 28.41 -5.00 20.41
CA GLU A 153 27.94 -4.45 21.68
C GLU A 153 26.45 -4.69 21.93
N ARG A 154 25.63 -4.63 20.86
CA ARG A 154 24.18 -4.76 20.99
C ARG A 154 23.73 -6.22 20.90
N CYS A 155 24.28 -7.00 19.95
CA CYS A 155 23.84 -8.36 19.66
C CYS A 155 24.79 -9.44 20.19
N GLY A 156 26.00 -9.09 20.61
CA GLY A 156 26.96 -10.04 21.18
C GLY A 156 27.61 -10.96 20.13
N LEU A 157 27.57 -10.59 18.85
CA LEU A 157 28.15 -11.32 17.72
C LEU A 157 29.45 -10.63 17.28
N ALA A 158 30.56 -11.38 17.20
CA ALA A 158 31.81 -10.83 16.66
C ALA A 158 31.63 -10.57 15.16
N ALA A 159 31.92 -9.36 14.70
CA ALA A 159 31.90 -9.02 13.29
C ALA A 159 32.96 -7.97 12.95
N GLU A 160 33.65 -8.18 11.82
CA GLU A 160 34.58 -7.23 11.20
C GLU A 160 33.96 -6.73 9.90
N VAL A 161 33.99 -5.40 9.67
CA VAL A 161 33.43 -4.80 8.46
C VAL A 161 34.54 -4.18 7.62
N GLU A 162 34.73 -4.69 6.41
CA GLU A 162 35.72 -4.22 5.44
C GLU A 162 35.01 -3.58 4.23
N PHE A 163 35.57 -2.48 3.73
CA PHE A 163 35.05 -1.78 2.55
C PHE A 163 36.01 -1.98 1.36
N LEU A 164 35.44 -2.43 0.24
CA LEU A 164 36.06 -2.42 -1.07
C LEU A 164 35.50 -1.28 -1.90
N TYR A 165 36.36 -0.58 -2.64
CA TYR A 165 35.98 0.56 -3.44
C TYR A 165 36.07 0.19 -4.92
N LYS A 166 34.92 0.32 -5.64
CA LYS A 166 34.80 0.06 -7.07
C LYS A 166 34.67 1.41 -7.78
N GLU A 167 35.44 1.64 -8.85
CA GLU A 167 35.23 2.82 -9.70
C GLU A 167 33.78 2.87 -10.16
N ALA A 168 33.18 4.05 -10.11
CA ALA A 168 31.84 4.26 -10.61
C ALA A 168 31.78 3.83 -12.07
N GLU A 169 30.84 2.99 -12.42
CA GLU A 169 30.56 2.68 -13.82
C GLU A 169 30.28 4.01 -14.52
N LYS A 170 31.14 4.37 -15.46
CA LYS A 170 30.93 5.53 -16.30
C LYS A 170 29.64 5.27 -17.08
N LYS A 171 28.54 5.81 -16.57
CA LYS A 171 27.31 5.90 -17.35
C LYS A 171 27.68 6.71 -18.60
N ASP A 172 27.32 6.17 -19.76
CA ASP A 172 27.52 6.85 -21.04
C ASP A 172 27.05 8.32 -20.88
N PRO A 173 27.76 9.33 -21.38
CA PRO A 173 27.33 10.72 -21.28
C PRO A 173 25.92 10.99 -21.80
N MET A 174 25.39 10.09 -22.62
CA MET A 174 23.99 10.10 -23.10
C MET A 174 22.94 9.70 -22.05
N ASP A 175 23.32 9.01 -20.98
CA ASP A 175 22.39 8.56 -19.92
C ASP A 175 22.28 9.56 -18.74
N GLN A 176 23.00 10.67 -18.78
CA GLN A 176 22.89 11.70 -17.76
C GLN A 176 21.78 12.71 -18.13
N PRO A 177 20.91 13.07 -17.20
CA PRO A 177 19.94 14.13 -17.44
C PRO A 177 20.69 15.43 -17.70
N VAL A 178 20.53 15.96 -18.90
CA VAL A 178 21.14 17.22 -19.33
C VAL A 178 20.25 18.37 -18.85
N PHE A 179 20.73 19.19 -17.96
CA PHE A 179 20.10 20.44 -17.57
C PHE A 179 20.71 21.59 -18.34
N MET A 180 19.88 22.35 -19.06
CA MET A 180 20.30 23.60 -19.66
C MET A 180 19.97 24.77 -18.74
N LYS A 181 20.97 25.62 -18.45
CA LYS A 181 20.70 26.94 -17.88
C LYS A 181 19.98 27.83 -18.91
N PRO A 182 19.17 28.79 -18.45
CA PRO A 182 18.71 29.86 -19.34
C PRO A 182 19.96 30.64 -19.81
N GLY A 183 20.34 30.46 -21.07
CA GLY A 183 21.56 31.03 -21.65
C GLY A 183 22.44 30.04 -22.43
N GLY A 184 22.06 28.75 -22.51
CA GLY A 184 22.72 27.79 -23.41
C GLY A 184 23.95 27.06 -22.88
N GLU A 185 24.30 27.22 -21.61
CA GLU A 185 25.40 26.45 -20.99
C GLU A 185 24.91 25.11 -20.44
N LEU A 186 25.57 24.03 -20.84
CA LEU A 186 25.34 22.66 -20.34
C LEU A 186 25.92 22.50 -18.93
N ILE A 187 25.05 22.15 -17.96
CA ILE A 187 25.49 21.71 -16.64
C ILE A 187 25.24 20.21 -16.51
N MET A 188 26.31 19.48 -16.32
CA MET A 188 26.25 18.09 -15.85
C MET A 188 26.08 18.09 -14.33
N GLY A 189 24.86 17.86 -13.85
CA GLY A 189 24.54 17.82 -12.44
C GLY A 189 23.94 16.48 -12.04
N THR A 190 24.46 15.89 -11.00
CA THR A 190 23.85 14.75 -10.32
C THR A 190 22.56 15.23 -9.66
N ARG A 191 21.44 14.73 -10.14
CA ARG A 191 20.13 14.95 -9.50
C ARG A 191 20.15 14.23 -8.16
N SER A 192 19.92 14.94 -7.07
CA SER A 192 19.65 14.30 -5.78
C SER A 192 18.36 13.49 -5.90
N GLU A 193 18.42 12.21 -5.51
CA GLU A 193 17.29 11.25 -5.59
C GLU A 193 16.18 11.53 -4.57
N GLU A 194 16.17 12.70 -3.93
CA GLU A 194 15.23 13.04 -2.86
C GLU A 194 13.75 13.06 -3.28
N ASN A 195 13.44 13.17 -4.58
CA ASN A 195 12.07 13.23 -5.07
C ASN A 195 11.48 11.88 -5.50
N TYR A 196 12.13 10.74 -5.23
CA TYR A 196 11.62 9.42 -5.60
C TYR A 196 11.12 8.57 -4.41
N LEU A 197 11.23 9.06 -3.18
CA LEU A 197 10.98 8.24 -1.98
C LEU A 197 9.67 8.53 -1.23
N GLU A 198 8.87 9.50 -1.65
CA GLU A 198 7.55 9.73 -1.03
C GLU A 198 6.38 9.00 -1.69
N GLY A 199 6.64 8.24 -2.77
CA GLY A 199 5.58 7.57 -3.55
C GLY A 199 5.51 6.05 -3.50
N THR A 200 6.38 5.35 -2.77
CA THR A 200 6.44 3.87 -2.85
C THR A 200 6.63 3.15 -1.52
N ALA A 201 6.13 3.70 -0.44
CA ALA A 201 6.13 3.01 0.86
C ALA A 201 4.71 2.83 1.43
N GLU A 202 3.71 2.79 0.59
CA GLU A 202 2.47 2.08 0.89
C GLU A 202 2.38 0.94 -0.11
N SER A 203 2.79 -0.25 0.36
CA SER A 203 2.35 -1.49 -0.24
C SER A 203 0.84 -1.41 -0.34
N ALA A 204 0.35 -1.44 -1.56
CA ALA A 204 -1.07 -1.57 -1.79
C ALA A 204 -1.61 -2.73 -0.94
N PRO A 205 -2.79 -2.58 -0.31
CA PRO A 205 -3.38 -3.63 0.55
C PRO A 205 -3.83 -4.88 -0.23
N TRP A 206 -3.26 -5.16 -1.39
CA TRP A 206 -3.77 -6.13 -2.37
C TRP A 206 -2.80 -7.24 -2.71
N ASP A 207 -1.67 -7.35 -2.01
CA ASP A 207 -0.86 -8.56 -2.07
C ASP A 207 -1.47 -9.63 -1.15
N GLU A 208 -2.73 -10.00 -1.45
CA GLU A 208 -3.22 -11.32 -1.13
C GLU A 208 -2.53 -12.27 -2.11
N GLY A 209 -1.34 -12.73 -1.73
CA GLY A 209 -0.79 -13.96 -2.27
C GLY A 209 -1.85 -15.05 -2.19
N PRO A 210 -1.70 -16.16 -2.91
CA PRO A 210 -2.71 -17.20 -2.94
C PRO A 210 -3.12 -17.49 -1.49
N ALA A 211 -4.43 -17.43 -1.22
CA ALA A 211 -4.99 -17.63 0.10
C ALA A 211 -4.73 -19.06 0.55
N ASN A 212 -3.53 -19.30 1.00
CA ASN A 212 -3.16 -20.45 1.80
C ASN A 212 -3.41 -20.06 3.25
N GLY A 213 -4.34 -20.77 3.82
CA GLY A 213 -4.92 -20.69 5.12
C GLY A 213 -4.21 -19.89 6.20
N GLY A 214 -4.85 -18.84 6.64
CA GLY A 214 -4.85 -18.50 8.03
C GLY A 214 -3.87 -17.46 8.52
N PHE A 215 -4.06 -16.19 8.17
CA PHE A 215 -3.85 -15.08 9.09
C PHE A 215 -4.90 -14.01 8.78
N SER A 216 -6.07 -14.11 9.39
CA SER A 216 -7.00 -13.00 9.43
C SER A 216 -6.81 -12.28 10.76
N GLY A 217 -5.93 -11.28 10.77
CA GLY A 217 -6.04 -10.19 11.73
C GLY A 217 -7.34 -9.45 11.40
N THR A 218 -8.36 -9.66 12.20
CA THR A 218 -9.58 -8.88 12.14
C THR A 218 -9.27 -7.45 12.52
N PHE A 219 -9.27 -6.55 11.55
CA PHE A 219 -9.50 -5.13 11.84
C PHE A 219 -10.95 -5.00 12.29
N GLY A 220 -11.13 -4.69 13.57
CA GLY A 220 -12.41 -4.33 14.15
C GLY A 220 -12.77 -2.93 13.70
N ASP A 221 -13.83 -2.82 12.93
CA ASP A 221 -14.55 -1.57 12.75
C ASP A 221 -15.24 -1.22 14.07
N GLY A 222 -14.66 -0.26 14.76
CA GLY A 222 -15.29 0.43 15.88
C GLY A 222 -16.26 1.47 15.35
N ASN A 223 -17.54 1.16 15.36
CA ASN A 223 -18.57 2.19 15.41
C ASN A 223 -19.28 2.01 16.76
N GLY A 224 -19.02 2.97 17.64
CA GLY A 224 -19.72 3.10 18.89
C GLY A 224 -21.14 3.61 18.66
N ASP A 225 -22.05 3.00 19.38
CA ASP A 225 -23.20 3.75 19.85
C ASP A 225 -23.53 3.31 21.27
N ALA A 226 -23.74 4.32 22.10
CA ALA A 226 -23.98 4.24 23.51
C ALA A 226 -25.47 3.98 23.79
N GLY A 227 -25.75 3.11 24.79
CA GLY A 227 -27.10 3.08 25.32
C GLY A 227 -27.36 1.96 26.33
N ALA A 228 -27.04 2.26 27.56
CA ALA A 228 -27.75 1.92 28.80
C ALA A 228 -28.57 0.63 28.92
N GLY A 229 -28.13 -0.25 29.78
CA GLY A 229 -28.69 -0.66 31.07
C GLY A 229 -29.97 -1.47 31.14
N ILE A 230 -29.85 -2.46 32.02
CA ILE A 230 -30.85 -3.02 32.93
C ILE A 230 -31.21 -4.49 32.71
N THR A 231 -30.65 -5.26 33.55
CA THR A 231 -31.07 -6.45 34.36
C THR A 231 -32.39 -7.17 34.08
N ALA A 232 -32.26 -8.49 34.20
CA ALA A 232 -33.03 -9.43 35.02
C ALA A 232 -33.95 -10.44 34.30
N GLN A 233 -33.57 -11.66 34.48
CA GLN A 233 -34.31 -12.84 34.97
C GLN A 233 -35.57 -13.36 34.28
N SER A 234 -35.42 -14.60 33.92
CA SER A 234 -36.22 -15.77 34.28
C SER A 234 -37.46 -16.16 33.49
N ALA A 235 -37.39 -17.42 33.12
CA ALA A 235 -38.42 -18.44 33.20
C ALA A 235 -39.58 -18.50 32.19
N GLY A 236 -39.63 -19.60 31.49
CA GLY A 236 -40.81 -20.42 31.56
C GLY A 236 -41.72 -20.53 30.35
N ASN A 237 -41.57 -21.62 29.66
CA ASN A 237 -42.61 -22.56 29.34
C ASN A 237 -43.70 -22.33 28.26
N SER A 238 -43.68 -23.28 27.35
CA SER A 238 -44.82 -24.02 26.79
C SER A 238 -45.83 -23.35 25.86
N GLY A 239 -45.98 -24.01 24.75
CA GLY A 239 -47.32 -24.39 24.36
C GLY A 239 -47.83 -23.96 22.99
N SER A 240 -47.75 -24.89 22.06
CA SER A 240 -48.79 -25.39 21.16
C SER A 240 -49.56 -24.50 20.17
N ALA A 241 -49.45 -24.93 18.94
CA ALA A 241 -50.54 -25.28 18.03
C ALA A 241 -51.41 -24.20 17.38
N GLY A 242 -51.44 -24.28 16.07
CA GLY A 242 -52.76 -24.25 15.42
C GLY A 242 -52.93 -23.33 14.21
N ARG A 243 -52.75 -23.90 13.04
CA ARG A 243 -53.67 -23.94 11.86
C ARG A 243 -54.21 -22.66 11.22
N SER A 244 -53.97 -22.67 9.92
CA SER A 244 -54.93 -22.46 8.78
C SER A 244 -55.46 -21.04 8.58
N GLY A 245 -55.43 -20.53 7.39
CA GLY A 245 -56.00 -20.86 6.15
C GLY A 245 -56.18 -19.63 5.27
N ALA A 246 -55.90 -19.83 4.06
CA ALA A 246 -56.62 -19.53 2.84
C ALA A 246 -57.05 -18.10 2.46
N ALA A 247 -56.54 -17.72 1.30
CA ALA A 247 -57.32 -17.35 0.10
C ALA A 247 -57.83 -15.92 -0.13
N GLY A 248 -57.50 -15.51 -1.33
CA GLY A 248 -58.29 -14.60 -2.17
C GLY A 248 -57.76 -13.17 -2.23
N GLY A 249 -57.29 -12.62 -3.29
CA GLY A 249 -57.86 -12.56 -4.62
C GLY A 249 -58.15 -11.12 -4.98
N GLY A 250 -57.63 -10.65 -6.08
CA GLY A 250 -58.34 -9.69 -6.87
C GLY A 250 -57.76 -8.26 -7.07
N LYS A 251 -57.07 -8.07 -8.16
CA LYS A 251 -57.36 -7.19 -9.31
C LYS A 251 -57.39 -5.65 -9.15
N ASN A 252 -56.54 -5.07 -10.02
CA ASN A 252 -56.80 -3.94 -10.95
C ASN A 252 -56.90 -2.51 -10.41
N ALA A 253 -56.15 -1.61 -10.88
CA ALA A 253 -56.16 -0.84 -12.11
C ALA A 253 -55.87 0.66 -11.86
N SER A 254 -54.95 1.17 -12.64
CA SER A 254 -54.95 2.44 -13.40
C SER A 254 -55.22 3.79 -12.73
N GLY A 255 -54.41 4.73 -13.16
CA GLY A 255 -54.77 6.18 -13.31
C GLY A 255 -53.74 7.13 -12.80
N GLU A 256 -52.85 7.57 -13.59
CA GLU A 256 -52.70 8.87 -14.31
C GLU A 256 -52.99 10.15 -13.48
N LYS A 257 -51.98 11.02 -13.62
CA LYS A 257 -52.03 12.49 -13.86
C LYS A 257 -51.87 13.48 -12.73
N THR A 258 -50.85 14.26 -12.96
CA THR A 258 -50.71 15.73 -13.06
C THR A 258 -50.68 16.58 -11.81
N ALA A 259 -49.60 17.29 -11.73
CA ALA A 259 -49.40 18.76 -11.79
C ALA A 259 -49.64 19.62 -10.56
N SER A 260 -48.63 20.44 -10.35
CA SER A 260 -48.62 21.87 -10.00
C SER A 260 -48.90 22.31 -8.57
N GLY A 261 -48.00 23.16 -8.11
CA GLY A 261 -48.41 24.45 -7.58
C GLY A 261 -47.90 24.85 -6.22
N SER A 262 -46.85 25.66 -6.23
CA SER A 262 -46.75 26.95 -5.51
C SER A 262 -47.23 27.11 -4.07
N GLY A 263 -46.44 27.80 -3.28
CA GLY A 263 -47.00 28.67 -2.25
C GLY A 263 -46.14 28.97 -1.04
N ALA A 264 -45.59 30.13 -1.04
CA ALA A 264 -44.90 30.86 0.01
C ALA A 264 -45.69 31.00 1.31
N ALA A 265 -45.00 31.29 2.41
CA ALA A 265 -45.17 32.40 3.35
C ALA A 265 -44.43 32.17 4.66
N THR A 266 -43.41 32.92 4.87
CA THR A 266 -43.32 34.04 5.89
C THR A 266 -43.99 33.79 7.25
N GLN A 267 -43.17 33.86 8.28
CA GLN A 267 -43.51 34.73 9.43
C GLN A 267 -42.30 35.06 10.32
N LYS A 268 -42.10 36.34 10.48
CA LYS A 268 -41.32 37.12 11.42
C LYS A 268 -41.77 36.94 12.88
N ARG A 269 -40.88 37.24 13.81
CA ARG A 269 -41.05 38.08 15.03
C ARG A 269 -39.64 38.27 15.65
N ASP A 270 -39.00 39.48 15.64
CA ASP A 270 -39.12 40.65 16.50
C ASP A 270 -39.08 40.28 18.00
N ALA A 271 -38.26 40.83 18.86
CA ALA A 271 -37.88 42.17 19.22
C ALA A 271 -36.80 42.12 20.31
N ALA A 272 -35.81 42.93 20.28
CA ALA A 272 -35.72 44.29 20.87
C ALA A 272 -35.12 44.35 22.29
N GLY A 273 -34.15 45.22 22.43
CA GLY A 273 -33.96 46.07 23.58
C GLY A 273 -32.50 46.29 23.99
N LYS A 274 -31.88 47.36 23.53
CA LYS A 274 -31.47 48.60 24.25
C LYS A 274 -30.57 48.35 25.48
N SER A 275 -29.48 49.06 25.81
CA SER A 275 -29.05 50.42 25.53
C SER A 275 -27.75 50.70 26.32
N GLY A 276 -26.99 51.64 25.83
CA GLY A 276 -26.33 52.72 26.55
C GLY A 276 -24.95 52.34 27.13
N GLY A 277 -23.93 53.02 26.94
CA GLY A 277 -23.67 54.40 26.80
C GLY A 277 -22.31 54.72 27.40
N ASN A 278 -21.48 55.31 26.64
CA ASN A 278 -20.70 56.50 26.93
C ASN A 278 -19.57 56.54 27.97
N GLN A 279 -18.50 57.08 27.45
CA GLN A 279 -17.60 58.13 27.94
C GLN A 279 -16.24 57.82 28.53
N ASN A 280 -15.28 58.32 27.76
CA ASN A 280 -14.17 59.24 28.14
C ASN A 280 -13.25 58.89 29.32
N GLY A 281 -11.97 59.00 29.03
CA GLY A 281 -10.94 59.24 30.04
C GLY A 281 -9.53 59.30 29.48
N LYS A 282 -9.08 60.52 29.20
CA LYS A 282 -7.70 60.93 28.88
C LYS A 282 -6.73 60.65 30.04
N SER A 283 -5.48 60.39 29.75
CA SER A 283 -4.24 61.13 30.05
C SER A 283 -3.08 60.18 30.24
N ALA A 284 -2.02 60.31 29.50
CA ALA A 284 -0.85 61.18 29.65
C ALA A 284 0.30 60.58 30.51
N GLY A 285 1.47 60.59 29.90
CA GLY A 285 2.76 60.53 30.51
C GLY A 285 3.53 59.22 30.24
N GLY A 286 4.64 59.09 29.57
CA GLY A 286 5.79 60.00 29.46
C GLY A 286 7.01 59.13 29.65
N GLY A 287 8.05 59.26 28.80
CA GLY A 287 9.39 58.75 29.04
C GLY A 287 9.98 57.91 27.91
N GLN A 288 10.57 58.51 26.96
CA GLN A 288 11.97 58.76 26.59
C GLN A 288 12.90 57.53 26.61
N ASN A 289 13.42 57.23 25.45
CA ASN A 289 14.79 57.13 24.93
C ASN A 289 14.82 56.15 23.77
N GLY A 290 15.25 56.42 22.58
CA GLY A 290 16.40 57.17 22.14
C GLY A 290 17.27 56.22 21.29
N GLY A 291 17.26 56.42 19.98
CA GLY A 291 18.17 55.66 19.12
C GLY A 291 17.86 55.93 17.65
N GLY A 292 18.34 57.04 17.18
CA GLY A 292 18.19 57.46 15.78
C GLY A 292 19.09 56.70 14.86
N PHE A 293 18.62 56.49 13.66
CA PHE A 293 19.45 56.26 12.48
C PHE A 293 19.01 57.18 11.35
N THR A 294 20.02 57.93 10.94
CA THR A 294 20.09 59.04 10.03
C THR A 294 19.58 58.75 8.62
N LYS A 295 18.74 59.65 8.12
CA LYS A 295 18.56 59.92 6.69
C LYS A 295 19.86 60.31 6.02
N LYS A 296 20.24 59.65 4.93
CA LYS A 296 21.14 60.19 3.92
C LYS A 296 20.32 60.54 2.69
N THR A 297 20.14 61.81 2.54
CA THR A 297 19.80 62.54 1.29
C THR A 297 21.02 62.50 0.38
N PHE A 298 20.84 62.08 -0.86
CA PHE A 298 21.74 62.46 -1.96
C PHE A 298 20.90 63.14 -3.04
N GLY A 299 21.21 64.39 -3.25
CA GLY A 299 20.69 65.19 -4.33
C GLY A 299 21.67 65.26 -5.50
N GLU A 300 21.09 65.61 -6.58
CA GLU A 300 21.56 66.38 -7.72
C GLU A 300 21.96 65.71 -9.02
N LYS A 301 21.08 65.96 -9.98
CA LYS A 301 21.27 66.51 -11.31
C LYS A 301 22.08 65.71 -12.36
N GLY A 302 21.28 65.24 -13.31
CA GLY A 302 21.72 65.02 -14.69
C GLY A 302 20.54 65.34 -15.62
N LYS A 303 20.58 66.47 -16.27
CA LYS A 303 19.69 66.86 -17.37
C LYS A 303 19.95 66.02 -18.60
N GLY A 304 18.95 65.36 -19.08
CA GLY A 304 18.87 64.79 -20.45
C GLY A 304 17.42 64.81 -20.88
N GLY A 305 17.05 65.84 -21.61
CA GLY A 305 15.69 66.06 -22.10
C GLY A 305 15.38 65.08 -23.24
N PHE A 306 14.26 64.39 -23.09
CA PHE A 306 13.48 63.88 -24.22
C PHE A 306 12.05 64.39 -24.09
N SER A 307 11.72 65.42 -24.88
CA SER A 307 10.40 65.98 -25.04
C SER A 307 9.61 65.03 -25.97
N GLY A 308 8.88 64.10 -25.39
CA GLY A 308 7.76 63.43 -26.07
C GLY A 308 6.47 63.88 -25.42
N GLY A 309 5.80 64.86 -26.04
CA GLY A 309 4.57 65.42 -25.58
C GLY A 309 3.44 64.38 -25.50
N PHE A 310 3.07 64.00 -24.29
CA PHE A 310 1.84 63.25 -24.07
C PHE A 310 0.65 64.18 -24.24
N ARG A 311 -0.15 64.01 -25.31
CA ARG A 311 -1.47 64.65 -25.44
C ARG A 311 -2.43 63.96 -24.45
N LYS A 312 -2.82 64.65 -23.40
CA LYS A 312 -3.91 64.27 -22.54
C LYS A 312 -5.21 64.35 -23.35
N GLY A 313 -6.02 63.26 -23.35
CA GLY A 313 -7.37 63.29 -23.84
C GLY A 313 -8.20 64.31 -23.06
N SER A 314 -9.33 64.75 -23.60
CA SER A 314 -10.20 65.79 -23.05
C SER A 314 -10.76 65.50 -21.63
N ASP A 315 -10.62 64.26 -21.13
CA ASP A 315 -11.02 63.79 -19.80
C ASP A 315 -9.87 63.49 -18.83
N GLY A 316 -8.64 63.82 -19.20
CA GLY A 316 -7.48 63.71 -18.33
C GLY A 316 -6.93 62.27 -18.16
N ARG A 317 -7.47 61.25 -18.84
CA ARG A 317 -7.07 59.88 -18.77
C ARG A 317 -6.02 59.58 -19.87
N ILE A 318 -4.98 58.85 -19.51
CA ILE A 318 -4.00 58.34 -20.47
C ILE A 318 -4.64 57.11 -21.16
N PRO A 319 -4.79 57.12 -22.51
CA PRO A 319 -5.40 56.01 -23.20
C PRO A 319 -4.53 54.75 -23.01
N TYR A 320 -5.21 53.60 -22.84
CA TYR A 320 -4.55 52.27 -22.82
C TYR A 320 -3.87 52.02 -24.18
N ARG A 321 -2.56 51.78 -24.12
CA ARG A 321 -1.78 51.41 -25.31
C ARG A 321 -1.28 49.98 -25.09
N LYS A 322 -1.62 49.09 -26.00
CA LYS A 322 -1.14 47.72 -26.00
C LYS A 322 0.38 47.68 -26.16
N SER A 323 1.05 46.78 -25.47
CA SER A 323 2.48 46.59 -25.61
C SER A 323 2.83 46.17 -27.04
N GLU A 324 4.00 46.61 -27.54
CA GLU A 324 4.53 46.17 -28.85
C GLU A 324 5.12 44.75 -28.81
N ASN A 325 5.40 44.24 -27.59
CA ASN A 325 5.89 42.89 -27.39
C ASN A 325 4.71 41.88 -27.52
N PRO A 326 4.74 40.94 -28.47
CA PRO A 326 3.66 39.98 -28.71
C PRO A 326 3.43 39.02 -27.57
N ASP A 327 4.43 38.81 -26.68
CA ASP A 327 4.30 37.93 -25.51
C ASP A 327 3.56 38.59 -24.35
N VAL A 328 3.38 39.93 -24.38
CA VAL A 328 2.61 40.65 -23.37
C VAL A 328 1.13 40.55 -23.70
N LEU A 329 0.43 39.77 -22.90
CA LEU A 329 -1.01 39.53 -23.05
C LEU A 329 -1.84 40.65 -22.44
N PHE A 330 -1.34 41.25 -21.34
CA PHE A 330 -2.02 42.33 -20.63
C PHE A 330 -1.02 43.26 -19.94
N GLY A 331 -1.33 44.56 -19.84
CA GLY A 331 -0.56 45.52 -19.10
C GLY A 331 0.72 45.98 -19.77
N ARG A 332 1.77 46.18 -18.98
CA ARG A 332 3.10 46.63 -19.43
C ARG A 332 4.07 45.48 -19.54
N ASP A 333 5.06 45.63 -20.37
CA ASP A 333 6.19 44.70 -20.41
C ASP A 333 7.00 44.78 -19.11
N PHE A 334 7.54 43.64 -18.66
CA PHE A 334 8.31 43.52 -17.43
C PHE A 334 9.38 42.44 -17.53
N GLU A 335 10.42 42.60 -16.75
CA GLU A 335 11.48 41.62 -16.56
C GLU A 335 11.48 41.15 -15.09
N GLY A 336 12.13 40.04 -14.80
CA GLY A 336 12.28 39.46 -13.48
C GLY A 336 12.16 37.94 -13.48
N ASP A 337 12.84 37.28 -12.56
CA ASP A 337 12.75 35.85 -12.34
C ASP A 337 11.47 35.55 -11.55
N ALA A 338 10.82 34.44 -11.87
CA ALA A 338 9.64 34.00 -11.11
C ALA A 338 10.09 33.33 -9.81
N VAL A 339 9.44 33.71 -8.72
CA VAL A 339 9.54 33.01 -7.43
C VAL A 339 8.49 31.92 -7.37
N ASP A 340 8.77 30.85 -6.62
CA ASP A 340 7.80 29.77 -6.39
C ASP A 340 6.66 30.29 -5.49
N ILE A 341 5.44 29.91 -5.79
CA ILE A 341 4.25 30.39 -5.05
C ILE A 341 4.33 29.93 -3.59
N HIS A 342 4.87 28.73 -3.35
CA HIS A 342 5.08 28.18 -2.00
C HIS A 342 5.96 29.07 -1.10
N ASP A 343 6.88 29.84 -1.70
CA ASP A 343 7.79 30.72 -0.95
C ASP A 343 7.17 32.08 -0.61
N ILE A 344 5.90 32.31 -1.00
CA ILE A 344 5.16 33.56 -0.73
C ILE A 344 4.30 33.37 0.52
N ASP A 345 4.85 33.63 1.68
CA ASP A 345 4.19 33.44 2.99
C ASP A 345 3.52 34.71 3.56
N GLY A 346 3.57 35.85 2.82
CA GLY A 346 3.02 37.12 3.29
C GLY A 346 3.11 38.27 2.30
N GLU A 347 2.87 39.51 2.77
CA GLU A 347 3.01 40.74 1.99
C GLU A 347 4.50 41.07 1.76
N ILE A 348 5.15 40.41 0.80
CA ILE A 348 6.58 40.61 0.48
C ILE A 348 6.82 41.70 -0.57
N GLY A 349 5.77 42.36 -1.05
CA GLY A 349 5.83 43.47 -1.99
C GLY A 349 5.65 43.03 -3.44
N GLU A 350 6.44 43.62 -4.36
CA GLU A 350 6.37 43.31 -5.79
C GLU A 350 6.99 41.95 -6.08
N VAL A 351 6.23 41.06 -6.71
CA VAL A 351 6.66 39.71 -7.08
C VAL A 351 6.42 39.42 -8.54
N VAL A 352 7.22 38.51 -9.08
CA VAL A 352 6.97 37.88 -10.36
C VAL A 352 6.70 36.43 -10.10
N ILE A 353 5.55 35.90 -10.57
CA ILE A 353 5.21 34.49 -10.52
C ILE A 353 4.95 33.96 -11.92
N ARG A 354 5.04 32.66 -12.10
CA ARG A 354 4.59 31.94 -13.31
C ARG A 354 3.72 30.76 -12.90
N GLY A 355 2.71 30.48 -13.70
CA GLY A 355 1.85 29.36 -13.36
C GLY A 355 0.80 29.07 -14.42
N LYS A 356 0.01 28.05 -14.15
CA LYS A 356 -1.16 27.66 -14.91
C LYS A 356 -2.41 28.25 -14.27
N VAL A 357 -3.26 28.89 -15.07
CA VAL A 357 -4.59 29.35 -14.61
C VAL A 357 -5.49 28.13 -14.41
N ILE A 358 -6.00 27.97 -13.19
CA ILE A 358 -6.86 26.83 -12.82
C ILE A 358 -8.33 27.21 -12.68
N ARG A 359 -8.61 28.47 -12.39
CA ARG A 359 -9.97 29.03 -12.32
C ARG A 359 -9.93 30.50 -12.74
N ALA A 360 -10.96 30.98 -13.40
CA ALA A 360 -11.12 32.41 -13.74
C ALA A 360 -12.59 32.86 -13.63
N GLU A 361 -12.82 33.95 -12.93
CA GLU A 361 -14.14 34.54 -12.72
C GLU A 361 -14.11 36.04 -12.98
N LYS A 362 -15.10 36.53 -13.70
CA LYS A 362 -15.30 37.96 -13.93
C LYS A 362 -16.49 38.43 -13.11
N ARG A 363 -16.31 39.47 -12.28
CA ARG A 363 -17.38 40.12 -11.48
C ARG A 363 -17.55 41.56 -11.87
N GLU A 364 -18.78 41.98 -12.01
CA GLU A 364 -19.14 43.39 -12.17
C GLU A 364 -19.51 43.97 -10.77
N LEU A 365 -18.83 45.04 -10.39
CA LEU A 365 -19.04 45.67 -9.11
C LEU A 365 -20.17 46.72 -9.22
N ARG A 366 -20.81 47.01 -8.09
CA ARG A 366 -21.88 48.04 -8.01
C ARG A 366 -21.42 49.42 -8.49
N SER A 367 -20.12 49.67 -8.56
CA SER A 367 -19.51 50.90 -9.08
C SER A 367 -19.39 50.91 -10.62
N GLY A 368 -19.80 49.87 -11.32
CA GLY A 368 -19.60 49.69 -12.76
C GLY A 368 -18.19 49.24 -13.14
N ASN A 369 -17.26 49.09 -12.18
CA ASN A 369 -15.95 48.55 -12.44
C ASN A 369 -16.01 47.01 -12.56
N LYS A 370 -15.17 46.45 -13.44
CA LYS A 370 -15.06 45.01 -13.62
C LYS A 370 -13.83 44.50 -12.90
N LEU A 371 -14.00 43.41 -12.15
CA LEU A 371 -12.95 42.72 -11.41
C LEU A 371 -12.77 41.31 -11.99
N MET A 372 -11.55 40.96 -12.38
CA MET A 372 -11.16 39.61 -12.71
C MET A 372 -10.50 38.97 -11.47
N ILE A 373 -11.01 37.84 -11.05
CA ILE A 373 -10.46 36.99 -9.99
C ILE A 373 -10.08 35.68 -10.63
N PHE A 374 -8.85 35.24 -10.42
CA PHE A 374 -8.41 33.95 -10.95
C PHE A 374 -7.36 33.33 -10.05
N ASP A 375 -7.31 32.00 -10.05
CA ASP A 375 -6.33 31.23 -9.31
C ASP A 375 -5.27 30.72 -10.28
N ILE A 376 -4.01 30.80 -9.85
CA ILE A 376 -2.85 30.35 -10.60
C ILE A 376 -2.02 29.42 -9.72
N THR A 377 -1.53 28.34 -10.30
CA THR A 377 -0.64 27.39 -9.63
C THR A 377 0.63 27.19 -10.45
N ASP A 378 1.76 27.07 -9.77
CA ASP A 378 3.03 26.65 -10.32
C ASP A 378 3.36 25.18 -9.97
N PHE A 379 2.41 24.47 -9.33
CA PHE A 379 2.49 23.10 -8.81
C PHE A 379 3.33 22.96 -7.52
N THR A 380 3.87 24.04 -6.99
CA THR A 380 4.38 24.10 -5.60
C THR A 380 3.27 24.51 -4.65
N ASP A 381 2.46 25.50 -5.06
CA ASP A 381 1.26 25.97 -4.38
C ASP A 381 0.34 26.70 -5.37
N SER A 382 -0.71 27.36 -4.86
CA SER A 382 -1.64 28.17 -5.64
C SER A 382 -1.96 29.48 -4.93
N ILE A 383 -2.14 30.56 -5.72
CA ILE A 383 -2.49 31.88 -5.20
C ILE A 383 -3.59 32.54 -6.02
N THR A 384 -4.48 33.25 -5.34
CA THR A 384 -5.52 34.04 -5.99
C THR A 384 -4.97 35.39 -6.47
N VAL A 385 -5.30 35.76 -7.69
CA VAL A 385 -4.97 37.04 -8.30
C VAL A 385 -6.23 37.87 -8.49
N LYS A 386 -6.23 39.11 -8.03
CA LYS A 386 -7.38 40.06 -8.15
C LYS A 386 -6.96 41.27 -8.97
N MET A 387 -7.63 41.49 -10.10
CA MET A 387 -7.28 42.54 -11.06
C MET A 387 -8.49 43.35 -11.51
N PHE A 388 -8.43 44.68 -11.39
CA PHE A 388 -9.43 45.59 -11.95
C PHE A 388 -9.23 45.77 -13.44
N ILE A 389 -10.28 45.56 -14.22
CA ILE A 389 -10.30 45.73 -15.67
C ILE A 389 -10.88 47.11 -15.98
N ARG A 390 -10.13 47.88 -16.75
CA ARG A 390 -10.61 49.19 -17.25
C ARG A 390 -11.35 49.01 -18.57
N GLU A 391 -12.17 49.98 -18.91
CA GLU A 391 -12.86 50.05 -20.19
C GLU A 391 -11.86 49.92 -21.35
N GLY A 392 -12.14 49.06 -22.33
CA GLY A 392 -11.25 48.73 -23.44
C GLY A 392 -10.16 47.66 -23.18
N GLN A 393 -10.07 47.10 -21.96
CA GLN A 393 -9.10 46.04 -21.60
C GLN A 393 -9.71 44.65 -21.50
N GLU A 394 -11.00 44.52 -21.69
CA GLU A 394 -11.75 43.30 -21.37
C GLU A 394 -11.36 42.11 -22.25
N GLU A 395 -11.22 42.37 -23.55
CA GLU A 395 -10.88 41.31 -24.51
C GLU A 395 -9.48 40.76 -24.24
N ASP A 396 -8.48 41.65 -24.03
CA ASP A 396 -7.12 41.26 -23.73
C ASP A 396 -7.03 40.50 -22.40
N ALA A 397 -7.71 40.97 -21.36
CA ALA A 397 -7.74 40.30 -20.05
C ALA A 397 -8.40 38.93 -20.14
N THR A 398 -9.54 38.79 -20.83
CA THR A 398 -10.25 37.52 -20.96
C THR A 398 -9.46 36.51 -21.80
N ALA A 399 -8.75 36.98 -22.84
CA ALA A 399 -7.91 36.13 -23.64
C ALA A 399 -6.66 35.65 -22.88
N ALA A 400 -6.07 36.52 -22.06
CA ALA A 400 -4.90 36.20 -21.25
C ALA A 400 -5.22 35.21 -20.13
N ILE A 401 -6.36 35.41 -19.43
CA ILE A 401 -6.75 34.70 -18.21
C ILE A 401 -7.81 33.65 -18.56
N LYS A 402 -7.41 32.69 -19.39
CA LYS A 402 -8.25 31.53 -19.73
C LYS A 402 -7.72 30.30 -18.97
N GLU A 403 -8.65 29.53 -18.42
CA GLU A 403 -8.29 28.27 -17.75
C GLU A 403 -7.43 27.37 -18.65
N GLY A 404 -6.37 26.86 -18.08
CA GLY A 404 -5.37 26.04 -18.78
C GLY A 404 -4.23 26.83 -19.40
N ASN A 405 -4.28 28.16 -19.50
CA ASN A 405 -3.17 28.97 -19.99
C ASN A 405 -2.03 29.00 -18.99
N PHE A 406 -0.81 28.95 -19.51
CA PHE A 406 0.42 29.22 -18.74
C PHE A 406 0.79 30.69 -18.93
N ILE A 407 0.91 31.40 -17.82
CA ILE A 407 1.19 32.85 -17.80
C ILE A 407 2.25 33.20 -16.76
N LYS A 408 2.92 34.32 -16.99
CA LYS A 408 3.86 34.95 -16.06
C LYS A 408 3.27 36.29 -15.66
N ILE A 409 3.20 36.58 -14.38
CA ILE A 409 2.53 37.76 -13.84
C ILE A 409 3.51 38.52 -12.96
N LYS A 410 3.48 39.87 -13.09
CA LYS A 410 4.13 40.76 -12.16
C LYS A 410 3.05 41.56 -11.43
N GLY A 411 3.05 41.49 -10.09
CA GLY A 411 2.08 42.16 -9.24
C GLY A 411 2.59 42.37 -7.82
N ILE A 412 1.74 42.80 -6.93
CA ILE A 412 2.06 43.07 -5.53
C ILE A 412 1.27 42.14 -4.64
N THR A 413 1.97 41.42 -3.74
CA THR A 413 1.36 40.59 -2.71
C THR A 413 0.63 41.47 -1.70
N THR A 414 -0.60 41.11 -1.36
CA THR A 414 -1.42 41.87 -0.39
C THR A 414 -2.42 40.96 0.28
N ILE A 415 -2.69 41.20 1.55
CA ILE A 415 -3.81 40.55 2.25
C ILE A 415 -5.08 41.25 1.86
N ASP A 416 -6.01 40.52 1.26
CA ASP A 416 -7.31 41.05 0.87
C ASP A 416 -8.12 41.42 2.11
N LYS A 417 -8.72 42.60 2.10
CA LYS A 417 -9.45 43.17 3.26
C LYS A 417 -10.80 42.52 3.49
N PHE A 418 -11.35 41.78 2.53
CA PHE A 418 -12.69 41.21 2.59
C PHE A 418 -12.68 39.76 3.09
N ASP A 419 -11.73 38.97 2.63
CA ASP A 419 -11.60 37.54 2.97
C ASP A 419 -10.38 37.24 3.87
N GLY A 420 -9.44 38.18 3.98
CA GLY A 420 -8.24 38.02 4.80
C GLY A 420 -7.18 37.06 4.17
N GLU A 421 -7.39 36.66 2.92
CA GLU A 421 -6.46 35.78 2.21
C GLU A 421 -5.34 36.54 1.53
N LEU A 422 -4.18 35.90 1.44
CA LEU A 422 -3.03 36.42 0.69
C LEU A 422 -3.36 36.34 -0.81
N THR A 423 -3.24 37.46 -1.50
CA THR A 423 -3.55 37.57 -2.93
C THR A 423 -2.50 38.40 -3.65
N ILE A 424 -2.47 38.30 -4.98
CA ILE A 424 -1.68 39.21 -5.83
C ILE A 424 -2.63 40.21 -6.47
N GLY A 425 -2.37 41.48 -6.18
CA GLY A 425 -3.10 42.64 -6.76
C GLY A 425 -2.18 43.58 -7.52
N SER A 426 -2.70 44.77 -7.87
CA SER A 426 -1.90 45.81 -8.55
C SER A 426 -1.05 45.30 -9.71
N ILE A 427 -1.67 44.51 -10.60
CA ILE A 427 -1.00 43.81 -11.69
C ILE A 427 -0.31 44.80 -12.63
N VAL A 428 1.00 44.68 -12.81
CA VAL A 428 1.83 45.46 -13.72
C VAL A 428 1.65 44.96 -15.16
N GLY A 429 1.73 43.65 -15.33
CA GLY A 429 1.57 43.00 -16.62
C GLY A 429 1.41 41.49 -16.51
N ILE A 430 0.91 40.88 -17.60
CA ILE A 430 0.76 39.45 -17.79
C ILE A 430 1.43 39.09 -19.11
N LYS A 431 2.39 38.15 -19.08
CA LYS A 431 3.05 37.58 -20.26
C LYS A 431 2.64 36.13 -20.48
N LYS A 432 2.72 35.70 -21.72
CA LYS A 432 2.64 34.28 -22.05
C LYS A 432 3.84 33.53 -21.43
N SER A 433 3.59 32.38 -20.87
CA SER A 433 4.62 31.45 -20.39
C SER A 433 4.54 30.14 -21.15
N GLU A 434 5.66 29.47 -21.29
CA GLU A 434 5.68 28.11 -21.76
C GLU A 434 5.14 27.17 -20.70
N ASP A 435 4.60 26.03 -21.15
CA ASP A 435 4.21 24.93 -20.28
C ASP A 435 5.47 24.30 -19.68
N PHE A 436 5.75 24.64 -18.43
CA PHE A 436 6.92 24.16 -17.69
C PHE A 436 6.65 22.87 -16.90
N THR A 437 5.46 22.25 -17.07
CA THR A 437 5.17 20.99 -16.41
C THR A 437 6.08 19.90 -16.91
N SER A 438 6.70 19.16 -15.99
CA SER A 438 7.47 17.97 -16.35
C SER A 438 6.56 16.93 -16.97
N LYS A 439 6.74 16.66 -18.25
CA LYS A 439 5.99 15.63 -18.95
C LYS A 439 6.76 14.32 -18.81
N ARG A 440 6.12 13.31 -18.24
CA ARG A 440 6.68 11.95 -18.27
C ARG A 440 6.78 11.51 -19.73
N VAL A 441 7.95 11.01 -20.10
CA VAL A 441 8.25 10.42 -21.40
C VAL A 441 8.79 9.02 -21.21
N ASP A 442 8.49 8.15 -22.16
CA ASP A 442 9.12 6.85 -22.25
C ASP A 442 10.33 6.96 -23.19
N ASN A 443 11.52 6.77 -22.66
CA ASN A 443 12.78 6.82 -23.40
C ASN A 443 13.30 5.43 -23.79
N ALA A 444 12.56 4.35 -23.49
CA ALA A 444 12.96 2.99 -23.85
C ALA A 444 13.11 2.85 -25.38
N PRO A 445 14.23 2.29 -25.88
CA PRO A 445 14.45 2.11 -27.32
C PRO A 445 13.45 1.11 -27.92
N VAL A 446 13.05 0.09 -27.16
CA VAL A 446 11.99 -0.86 -27.53
C VAL A 446 10.78 -0.59 -26.65
N LYS A 447 9.66 -0.27 -27.29
CA LYS A 447 8.41 0.03 -26.57
C LYS A 447 7.71 -1.24 -26.11
N ARG A 448 7.29 -1.23 -24.87
CA ARG A 448 6.51 -2.31 -24.25
C ARG A 448 5.05 -2.26 -24.72
N VAL A 449 4.41 -3.42 -24.77
CA VAL A 449 2.95 -3.54 -24.80
C VAL A 449 2.47 -3.78 -23.39
N GLU A 450 1.62 -2.91 -22.87
CA GLU A 450 0.98 -3.13 -21.58
C GLU A 450 -0.17 -4.12 -21.75
N LEU A 451 -0.11 -5.22 -21.02
CA LEU A 451 -1.10 -6.31 -21.08
C LEU A 451 -2.06 -6.34 -19.91
N HIS A 452 -1.81 -5.52 -18.85
CA HIS A 452 -2.61 -5.45 -17.66
C HIS A 452 -2.82 -3.98 -17.26
N CYS A 453 -3.97 -3.42 -17.61
CA CYS A 453 -4.24 -2.00 -17.41
C CYS A 453 -5.70 -1.77 -17.01
N HIS A 454 -5.89 -1.05 -15.91
CA HIS A 454 -7.19 -0.69 -15.35
C HIS A 454 -7.60 0.72 -15.71
N THR A 455 -8.88 0.87 -16.05
CA THR A 455 -9.54 2.16 -16.24
C THR A 455 -10.39 2.51 -15.04
N LYS A 456 -11.05 3.67 -15.06
CA LYS A 456 -12.04 4.02 -14.02
C LYS A 456 -13.23 3.05 -13.92
N MET A 457 -13.35 2.09 -14.83
CA MET A 457 -14.38 1.05 -14.76
C MET A 457 -13.99 -0.10 -13.83
N SER A 458 -12.74 -0.18 -13.42
CA SER A 458 -12.29 -1.05 -12.32
C SER A 458 -12.66 -0.41 -11.00
N ASP A 459 -13.70 -0.94 -10.34
CA ASP A 459 -14.27 -0.42 -9.11
C ASP A 459 -13.23 -0.40 -7.99
N MET A 460 -13.10 0.73 -7.29
CA MET A 460 -12.17 1.00 -6.19
C MET A 460 -10.66 0.84 -6.54
N ASP A 461 -10.30 0.78 -7.83
CA ASP A 461 -8.92 0.58 -8.25
C ASP A 461 -8.47 1.61 -9.29
N GLY A 462 -9.12 1.66 -10.47
CA GLY A 462 -8.77 2.59 -11.53
C GLY A 462 -9.44 3.95 -11.42
N VAL A 463 -8.70 5.03 -11.76
CA VAL A 463 -9.24 6.41 -11.80
C VAL A 463 -9.11 7.05 -13.18
N SER A 464 -8.34 6.48 -14.10
CA SER A 464 -8.02 7.06 -15.39
C SER A 464 -9.09 6.75 -16.45
N GLU A 465 -9.42 7.77 -17.27
CA GLU A 465 -10.24 7.56 -18.46
C GLU A 465 -9.47 6.73 -19.49
N VAL A 466 -10.12 5.74 -20.08
CA VAL A 466 -9.49 4.90 -21.11
C VAL A 466 -8.95 5.71 -22.29
N LYS A 467 -9.63 6.79 -22.65
CA LYS A 467 -9.20 7.71 -23.73
C LYS A 467 -7.86 8.36 -23.43
N ASP A 468 -7.62 8.71 -22.17
CA ASP A 468 -6.35 9.33 -21.74
C ASP A 468 -5.23 8.31 -21.71
N LEU A 469 -5.51 7.06 -21.29
CA LEU A 469 -4.56 5.96 -21.34
C LEU A 469 -4.13 5.65 -22.79
N VAL A 470 -5.09 5.50 -23.71
CA VAL A 470 -4.81 5.30 -25.15
C VAL A 470 -3.99 6.45 -25.73
N LYS A 471 -4.38 7.71 -25.45
CA LYS A 471 -3.66 8.89 -25.91
C LYS A 471 -2.23 8.93 -25.35
N ARG A 472 -2.02 8.56 -24.11
CA ARG A 472 -0.70 8.50 -23.48
C ARG A 472 0.17 7.41 -24.12
N ALA A 473 -0.36 6.20 -24.28
CA ALA A 473 0.34 5.08 -24.91
C ALA A 473 0.74 5.41 -26.35
N LYS A 474 -0.17 5.97 -27.15
CA LYS A 474 0.12 6.49 -28.51
C LYS A 474 1.26 7.53 -28.48
N LYS A 475 1.19 8.50 -27.56
CA LYS A 475 2.20 9.56 -27.43
C LYS A 475 3.58 9.00 -27.06
N TRP A 476 3.64 7.92 -26.29
CA TRP A 476 4.88 7.24 -25.95
C TRP A 476 5.41 6.29 -27.02
N GLY A 477 4.66 6.11 -28.11
CA GLY A 477 5.04 5.24 -29.24
C GLY A 477 4.84 3.76 -28.95
N MET A 478 4.03 3.41 -27.98
CA MET A 478 3.64 2.02 -27.74
C MET A 478 2.84 1.49 -28.93
N PRO A 479 3.02 0.22 -29.35
CA PRO A 479 2.27 -0.35 -30.46
C PRO A 479 0.85 -0.78 -30.06
N ALA A 480 0.61 -1.08 -28.78
CA ALA A 480 -0.69 -1.52 -28.28
C ALA A 480 -0.80 -1.30 -26.75
N LEU A 481 -2.05 -1.35 -26.26
CA LEU A 481 -2.43 -1.33 -24.87
C LEU A 481 -3.59 -2.29 -24.64
N ALA A 482 -3.52 -3.18 -23.66
CA ALA A 482 -4.67 -3.96 -23.20
C ALA A 482 -5.53 -3.14 -22.24
N VAL A 483 -6.85 -3.36 -22.29
CA VAL A 483 -7.80 -2.87 -21.30
C VAL A 483 -8.37 -4.10 -20.60
N THR A 484 -8.06 -4.23 -19.30
CA THR A 484 -8.32 -5.43 -18.51
C THR A 484 -8.92 -5.06 -17.15
N ASP A 485 -10.05 -4.38 -17.17
CA ASP A 485 -10.76 -3.98 -15.95
C ASP A 485 -11.24 -5.19 -15.14
N HIS A 486 -11.36 -5.03 -13.82
CA HIS A 486 -11.81 -6.06 -12.89
C HIS A 486 -13.23 -6.55 -13.20
N GLY A 487 -13.33 -7.77 -13.69
CA GLY A 487 -14.60 -8.49 -13.91
C GLY A 487 -15.54 -7.81 -14.89
N CYS A 488 -15.14 -6.78 -15.61
CA CYS A 488 -16.02 -5.99 -16.46
C CYS A 488 -15.37 -5.56 -17.79
N VAL A 489 -16.21 -5.14 -18.76
CA VAL A 489 -15.81 -4.77 -20.13
C VAL A 489 -16.40 -3.43 -20.58
N GLN A 490 -16.86 -2.61 -19.64
CA GLN A 490 -17.56 -1.36 -19.93
C GLN A 490 -16.71 -0.32 -20.65
N ALA A 491 -15.38 -0.35 -20.48
CA ALA A 491 -14.48 0.59 -21.15
C ALA A 491 -14.30 0.33 -22.67
N PHE A 492 -14.72 -0.82 -23.20
CA PHE A 492 -14.44 -1.21 -24.58
C PHE A 492 -14.99 -0.23 -25.64
N PRO A 493 -16.24 0.25 -25.56
CA PRO A 493 -16.72 1.22 -26.54
C PRO A 493 -15.90 2.51 -26.58
N ASP A 494 -15.57 3.04 -25.40
CA ASP A 494 -14.76 4.26 -25.28
C ASP A 494 -13.32 4.05 -25.74
N ALA A 495 -12.73 2.88 -25.47
CA ALA A 495 -11.41 2.50 -25.97
C ALA A 495 -11.40 2.42 -27.51
N ASN A 496 -12.43 1.83 -28.10
CA ASN A 496 -12.58 1.76 -29.54
C ASN A 496 -12.75 3.14 -30.18
N HIS A 497 -13.54 4.02 -29.58
CA HIS A 497 -13.76 5.39 -30.05
C HIS A 497 -12.53 6.30 -29.83
N ALA A 498 -11.56 5.90 -29.05
CA ALA A 498 -10.29 6.62 -28.89
C ALA A 498 -9.29 6.36 -30.02
N LEU A 499 -9.62 5.44 -30.94
CA LEU A 499 -8.82 5.13 -32.13
C LEU A 499 -9.31 5.93 -33.35
N ASP A 500 -8.38 6.51 -34.08
CA ASP A 500 -8.65 7.15 -35.37
C ASP A 500 -8.66 6.13 -36.52
N LYS A 501 -9.40 6.42 -37.58
CA LYS A 501 -9.37 5.58 -38.78
C LYS A 501 -7.96 5.59 -39.39
N GLY A 502 -7.33 4.41 -39.44
CA GLY A 502 -5.97 4.25 -39.98
C GLY A 502 -4.87 4.26 -38.92
N ASP A 503 -5.21 4.33 -37.65
CA ASP A 503 -4.23 4.14 -36.59
C ASP A 503 -3.51 2.78 -36.68
N THR A 504 -2.20 2.79 -36.49
CA THR A 504 -1.41 1.56 -36.34
C THR A 504 -1.44 1.03 -34.94
N PHE A 505 -1.79 1.88 -33.97
CA PHE A 505 -1.95 1.52 -32.57
C PHE A 505 -3.16 0.61 -32.36
N LYS A 506 -3.01 -0.40 -31.48
CA LYS A 506 -4.08 -1.38 -31.19
C LYS A 506 -4.52 -1.30 -29.75
N VAL A 507 -5.83 -1.36 -29.54
CA VAL A 507 -6.39 -1.72 -28.23
C VAL A 507 -6.61 -3.23 -28.19
N LEU A 508 -6.08 -3.88 -27.16
CA LEU A 508 -6.31 -5.29 -26.87
C LEU A 508 -7.44 -5.37 -25.84
N TYR A 509 -8.48 -6.11 -26.19
CA TYR A 509 -9.69 -6.22 -25.36
C TYR A 509 -9.59 -7.43 -24.42
N GLY A 510 -9.59 -7.18 -23.12
CA GLY A 510 -9.45 -8.21 -22.10
C GLY A 510 -10.24 -7.90 -20.82
N VAL A 511 -10.14 -8.78 -19.87
CA VAL A 511 -10.72 -8.63 -18.54
C VAL A 511 -9.76 -9.25 -17.53
N GLU A 512 -9.62 -8.64 -16.37
CA GLU A 512 -9.08 -9.31 -15.21
C GLU A 512 -10.21 -10.06 -14.50
N GLY A 513 -10.23 -11.38 -14.68
CA GLY A 513 -11.27 -12.25 -14.13
C GLY A 513 -10.91 -12.78 -12.75
N TYR A 514 -11.93 -13.18 -12.00
CA TYR A 514 -11.79 -13.85 -10.72
C TYR A 514 -11.97 -15.35 -10.92
N LEU A 515 -10.89 -16.05 -11.24
CA LEU A 515 -10.86 -17.48 -11.51
C LEU A 515 -11.16 -18.29 -10.25
N VAL A 516 -12.01 -19.29 -10.37
CA VAL A 516 -12.23 -20.34 -9.35
C VAL A 516 -11.71 -21.65 -9.89
N ASP A 517 -10.84 -22.32 -9.17
CA ASP A 517 -10.36 -23.65 -9.54
C ASP A 517 -11.34 -24.73 -9.07
N ASP A 518 -12.43 -24.87 -9.82
CA ASP A 518 -13.49 -25.87 -9.63
C ASP A 518 -13.16 -27.24 -10.23
N MET A 519 -11.98 -27.35 -10.86
CA MET A 519 -11.46 -28.59 -11.47
C MET A 519 -10.29 -29.17 -10.67
N LYS A 520 -10.07 -28.70 -9.43
CA LYS A 520 -8.99 -29.22 -8.60
C LYS A 520 -9.22 -30.71 -8.35
N GLU A 521 -8.26 -31.52 -8.72
CA GLU A 521 -8.28 -32.94 -8.44
C GLU A 521 -8.34 -33.18 -6.93
N MET A 522 -9.23 -34.07 -6.50
CA MET A 522 -9.32 -34.47 -5.09
C MET A 522 -8.17 -35.36 -4.68
N VAL A 523 -7.64 -36.09 -5.63
CA VAL A 523 -6.51 -37.01 -5.47
C VAL A 523 -5.52 -36.73 -6.58
N VAL A 524 -4.31 -36.37 -6.22
CA VAL A 524 -3.20 -36.20 -7.16
C VAL A 524 -2.46 -37.55 -7.26
N ASN A 525 -2.09 -37.96 -8.47
CA ASN A 525 -1.36 -39.21 -8.75
C ASN A 525 -2.06 -40.45 -8.14
N SER A 526 -3.38 -40.59 -8.31
CA SER A 526 -4.10 -41.78 -7.84
C SER A 526 -3.54 -43.06 -8.46
N ARG A 527 -3.36 -44.08 -7.64
CA ARG A 527 -2.96 -45.41 -8.04
C ARG A 527 -4.02 -46.45 -7.66
N ASN A 528 -5.28 -45.98 -7.62
CA ASN A 528 -6.45 -46.79 -7.26
C ASN A 528 -6.34 -47.47 -5.87
N GLN A 529 -5.73 -46.75 -4.90
CA GLN A 529 -5.58 -47.29 -3.55
C GLN A 529 -6.96 -47.53 -2.90
N SER A 530 -7.03 -48.61 -2.13
CA SER A 530 -8.21 -48.94 -1.34
C SER A 530 -8.42 -47.91 -0.22
N LEU A 531 -9.66 -47.52 0.08
CA LEU A 531 -9.97 -46.67 1.24
C LEU A 531 -9.60 -47.33 2.58
N ASP A 532 -9.35 -48.66 2.62
CA ASP A 532 -8.79 -49.39 3.76
C ASP A 532 -7.27 -49.56 3.68
N GLY A 533 -6.64 -49.01 2.66
CA GLY A 533 -5.20 -49.06 2.46
C GLY A 533 -4.37 -48.30 3.49
N GLU A 534 -3.09 -48.19 3.24
CA GLU A 534 -2.18 -47.39 4.07
C GLU A 534 -2.17 -45.94 3.59
N TYR A 535 -2.28 -45.07 4.55
CA TYR A 535 -2.19 -43.60 4.37
C TYR A 535 -1.28 -43.04 5.43
N VAL A 536 -0.47 -42.05 5.07
CA VAL A 536 0.28 -41.25 6.01
C VAL A 536 -0.36 -39.85 6.05
N VAL A 537 -0.98 -39.54 7.16
CA VAL A 537 -1.56 -38.22 7.44
C VAL A 537 -0.47 -37.41 8.11
N PHE A 538 -0.09 -36.26 7.54
CA PHE A 538 1.03 -35.47 8.01
C PHE A 538 0.74 -33.99 8.00
N ASP A 539 1.53 -33.25 8.76
CA ASP A 539 1.54 -31.81 8.85
C ASP A 539 2.99 -31.33 9.08
N ILE A 540 3.33 -30.13 8.69
CA ILE A 540 4.65 -29.54 8.91
C ILE A 540 4.56 -28.15 9.50
N GLU A 541 5.51 -27.84 10.39
CA GLU A 541 5.76 -26.48 10.82
C GLU A 541 7.00 -25.91 10.12
N THR A 542 6.94 -24.61 9.81
CA THR A 542 7.97 -23.96 8.97
C THR A 542 8.33 -22.56 9.48
N THR A 543 9.47 -21.99 9.06
CA THR A 543 9.87 -20.62 9.37
C THR A 543 9.10 -19.57 8.58
N GLY A 544 8.13 -19.97 7.72
CA GLY A 544 7.29 -19.08 6.91
C GLY A 544 6.67 -19.80 5.71
N PHE A 545 6.08 -19.08 4.77
CA PHE A 545 5.15 -19.66 3.79
C PHE A 545 5.78 -20.09 2.45
N SER A 546 7.03 -19.76 2.16
CA SER A 546 7.67 -20.00 0.86
C SER A 546 8.61 -21.19 0.93
N PRO A 547 8.40 -22.30 0.21
CA PRO A 547 9.29 -23.46 0.23
C PRO A 547 10.71 -23.16 -0.26
N THR A 548 10.88 -22.12 -1.09
CA THR A 548 12.19 -21.71 -1.61
C THR A 548 12.96 -20.77 -0.68
N LYS A 549 12.27 -20.09 0.24
CA LYS A 549 12.88 -19.07 1.14
C LYS A 549 12.86 -19.49 2.61
N ASN A 550 11.91 -20.33 2.99
CA ASN A 550 11.71 -20.73 4.37
C ASN A 550 12.07 -22.19 4.58
N LYS A 551 12.23 -22.57 5.84
CA LYS A 551 12.75 -23.89 6.25
C LYS A 551 11.70 -24.65 7.05
N ILE A 552 11.71 -25.97 6.98
CA ILE A 552 10.92 -26.85 7.85
C ILE A 552 11.54 -26.84 9.26
N ILE A 553 10.71 -26.83 10.30
CA ILE A 553 11.12 -26.87 11.72
C ILE A 553 10.55 -28.06 12.49
N GLU A 554 9.46 -28.68 11.98
CA GLU A 554 8.89 -29.90 12.53
C GLU A 554 8.18 -30.70 11.43
N ILE A 555 8.22 -32.02 11.48
CA ILE A 555 7.43 -32.93 10.66
C ILE A 555 6.68 -33.86 11.62
N GLY A 556 5.34 -33.78 11.62
CA GLY A 556 4.46 -34.66 12.34
C GLY A 556 3.68 -35.57 11.39
N ALA A 557 3.64 -36.85 11.61
CA ALA A 557 2.94 -37.78 10.75
C ALA A 557 2.36 -38.97 11.53
N VAL A 558 1.21 -39.44 11.10
CA VAL A 558 0.61 -40.67 11.58
C VAL A 558 0.24 -41.59 10.44
N LYS A 559 0.49 -42.88 10.58
CA LYS A 559 0.15 -43.90 9.61
C LYS A 559 -1.19 -44.54 9.98
N VAL A 560 -2.11 -44.57 9.04
CA VAL A 560 -3.44 -45.17 9.25
C VAL A 560 -3.65 -46.34 8.28
N ARG A 561 -4.32 -47.36 8.74
CA ARG A 561 -4.70 -48.56 7.95
C ARG A 561 -5.99 -49.17 8.53
N ASN A 562 -6.89 -49.60 7.69
CA ASN A 562 -8.17 -50.26 8.10
C ASN A 562 -8.99 -49.44 9.11
N GLY A 563 -8.91 -48.12 9.05
CA GLY A 563 -9.70 -47.26 9.94
C GLY A 563 -9.04 -46.96 11.30
N GLU A 564 -7.81 -47.39 11.53
CA GLU A 564 -7.06 -47.21 12.78
C GLU A 564 -5.68 -46.57 12.54
N ILE A 565 -5.20 -45.79 13.53
CA ILE A 565 -3.84 -45.28 13.56
C ILE A 565 -2.94 -46.43 14.02
N ILE A 566 -1.90 -46.78 13.23
CA ILE A 566 -1.02 -47.93 13.47
C ILE A 566 0.41 -47.53 13.83
N ASP A 567 0.85 -46.33 13.48
CA ASP A 567 2.22 -45.84 13.73
C ASP A 567 2.25 -44.30 13.71
N GLY A 568 3.31 -43.68 14.23
CA GLY A 568 3.49 -42.24 14.28
C GLY A 568 4.94 -41.79 14.23
N MET A 569 5.19 -40.60 13.71
CA MET A 569 6.49 -39.93 13.64
C MET A 569 6.30 -38.48 14.09
N ASP A 570 7.20 -38.01 14.97
CA ASP A 570 7.26 -36.61 15.43
C ASP A 570 8.72 -36.21 15.51
N GLU A 571 9.20 -35.38 14.58
CA GLU A 571 10.61 -34.98 14.52
C GLU A 571 10.76 -33.48 14.32
N PHE A 572 11.47 -32.83 15.24
CA PHE A 572 11.99 -31.50 15.03
C PHE A 572 13.07 -31.49 13.96
N VAL A 573 13.11 -30.43 13.18
CA VAL A 573 14.13 -30.19 12.14
C VAL A 573 14.89 -28.92 12.48
N ASN A 574 16.21 -29.01 12.53
CA ASN A 574 17.04 -27.80 12.69
C ASN A 574 17.05 -27.02 11.36
N PRO A 575 16.45 -25.82 11.33
CA PRO A 575 16.37 -25.03 10.11
C PRO A 575 17.69 -24.34 9.75
N GLU A 576 18.69 -24.37 10.65
CA GLU A 576 19.96 -23.65 10.55
C GLU A 576 19.80 -22.12 10.39
N VAL A 577 18.61 -21.60 10.59
CA VAL A 577 18.28 -20.17 10.59
C VAL A 577 17.41 -19.82 11.80
N PRO A 578 17.46 -18.58 12.29
CA PRO A 578 16.61 -18.17 13.41
C PRO A 578 15.12 -18.28 13.08
N ILE A 579 14.32 -18.79 14.00
CA ILE A 579 12.86 -18.85 13.88
C ILE A 579 12.28 -17.48 14.14
N PRO A 580 11.48 -16.90 13.21
CA PRO A 580 10.83 -15.63 13.40
C PRO A 580 9.89 -15.63 14.62
N PHE A 581 9.83 -14.52 15.36
CA PHE A 581 9.01 -14.43 16.58
C PHE A 581 7.52 -14.72 16.32
N ASP A 582 6.99 -14.31 15.18
CA ASP A 582 5.59 -14.60 14.83
C ASP A 582 5.32 -16.09 14.63
N ILE A 583 6.30 -16.82 14.09
CA ILE A 583 6.23 -18.29 13.94
C ILE A 583 6.34 -18.96 15.32
N GLU A 584 7.30 -18.53 16.17
CA GLU A 584 7.40 -19.05 17.53
C GLU A 584 6.10 -18.83 18.31
N ARG A 585 5.48 -17.64 18.19
CA ARG A 585 4.20 -17.34 18.84
C ARG A 585 3.06 -18.22 18.33
N LEU A 586 3.09 -18.57 17.02
CA LEU A 586 2.07 -19.40 16.38
C LEU A 586 2.21 -20.88 16.78
N THR A 587 3.41 -21.42 16.64
CA THR A 587 3.70 -22.86 16.75
C THR A 587 4.15 -23.26 18.16
N GLY A 588 4.62 -22.29 18.96
CA GLY A 588 5.29 -22.53 20.24
C GLY A 588 6.72 -23.08 20.09
N ILE A 589 7.20 -23.29 18.86
CA ILE A 589 8.54 -23.83 18.57
C ILE A 589 9.55 -22.69 18.54
N ASN A 590 10.58 -22.79 19.32
CA ASN A 590 11.66 -21.80 19.40
C ASN A 590 13.02 -22.40 19.02
N ASP A 591 14.01 -21.52 18.81
CA ASP A 591 15.37 -21.94 18.41
C ASP A 591 16.00 -22.98 19.34
N ALA A 592 15.74 -22.92 20.65
CA ALA A 592 16.34 -23.85 21.61
C ALA A 592 15.80 -25.30 21.47
N MET A 593 14.56 -25.44 20.99
CA MET A 593 13.95 -26.75 20.76
C MET A 593 14.53 -27.45 19.52
N VAL A 594 14.84 -26.71 18.48
CA VAL A 594 15.28 -27.26 17.19
C VAL A 594 16.81 -27.30 17.03
N MET A 595 17.56 -26.55 17.83
CA MET A 595 19.01 -26.42 17.67
C MET A 595 19.78 -27.75 17.84
N GLY A 596 19.25 -28.67 18.63
CA GLY A 596 19.81 -29.99 18.84
C GLY A 596 19.29 -31.09 17.91
N ALA A 597 18.30 -30.74 17.08
CA ALA A 597 17.67 -31.66 16.14
C ALA A 597 18.54 -31.88 14.88
N ASP A 598 18.26 -32.94 14.15
CA ASP A 598 18.85 -33.19 12.84
C ASP A 598 18.37 -32.18 11.80
N THR A 599 19.17 -31.91 10.79
CA THR A 599 18.82 -31.05 9.65
C THR A 599 17.93 -31.82 8.64
N VAL A 600 17.29 -31.07 7.73
CA VAL A 600 16.29 -31.60 6.77
C VAL A 600 16.87 -32.73 5.88
N ASP A 601 18.16 -32.69 5.57
CA ASP A 601 18.87 -33.73 4.80
C ASP A 601 18.89 -35.09 5.49
N LYS A 602 18.70 -35.16 6.80
CA LYS A 602 18.62 -36.41 7.58
C LYS A 602 17.17 -36.75 7.94
N VAL A 603 16.35 -35.77 8.28
CA VAL A 603 14.94 -36.00 8.69
C VAL A 603 14.09 -36.39 7.51
N LEU A 604 14.23 -35.71 6.37
CA LEU A 604 13.42 -36.00 5.19
C LEU A 604 13.56 -37.43 4.64
N PRO A 605 14.75 -38.01 4.53
CA PRO A 605 14.85 -39.43 4.15
C PRO A 605 14.10 -40.39 5.10
N ARG A 606 14.15 -40.15 6.43
CA ARG A 606 13.41 -40.95 7.42
C ARG A 606 11.88 -40.78 7.24
N PHE A 607 11.43 -39.55 6.99
CA PHE A 607 10.02 -39.32 6.67
C PHE A 607 9.59 -40.04 5.40
N LEU A 608 10.38 -39.99 4.33
CA LEU A 608 10.08 -40.71 3.08
C LEU A 608 10.08 -42.23 3.26
N GLU A 609 10.99 -42.74 4.09
CA GLU A 609 11.01 -44.17 4.49
C GLU A 609 9.75 -44.56 5.30
N PHE A 610 9.33 -43.67 6.24
CA PHE A 610 8.09 -43.83 6.99
C PHE A 610 6.88 -43.81 6.06
N VAL A 611 6.82 -42.95 5.04
CA VAL A 611 5.78 -42.92 4.02
C VAL A 611 5.71 -44.20 3.22
N GLY A 612 6.86 -44.67 2.70
CA GLY A 612 6.92 -45.84 1.82
C GLY A 612 6.00 -45.69 0.61
N ASP A 613 5.14 -46.71 0.38
CA ASP A 613 4.16 -46.73 -0.71
C ASP A 613 2.79 -46.15 -0.32
N ALA A 614 2.65 -45.64 0.90
CA ALA A 614 1.39 -45.10 1.39
C ALA A 614 0.98 -43.80 0.66
N ALA A 615 -0.33 -43.55 0.53
CA ALA A 615 -0.81 -42.27 0.04
C ALA A 615 -0.69 -41.20 1.14
N LEU A 616 -0.26 -40.01 0.77
CA LEU A 616 -0.16 -38.84 1.66
C LEU A 616 -1.50 -38.16 1.83
N VAL A 617 -1.79 -37.73 3.04
CA VAL A 617 -3.00 -36.94 3.38
C VAL A 617 -2.56 -35.74 4.19
N ALA A 618 -2.96 -34.51 3.79
CA ALA A 618 -2.72 -33.32 4.57
C ALA A 618 -3.91 -32.35 4.51
N HIS A 619 -3.95 -31.38 5.42
CA HIS A 619 -5.01 -30.37 5.45
C HIS A 619 -4.54 -29.11 4.72
N ASN A 620 -5.04 -28.87 3.51
CA ASN A 620 -4.49 -27.94 2.52
C ASN A 620 -3.13 -28.46 1.97
N ALA A 621 -3.13 -29.70 1.56
CA ALA A 621 -1.96 -30.52 1.21
C ALA A 621 -0.95 -29.85 0.26
N SER A 622 -1.39 -28.87 -0.55
CA SER A 622 -0.48 -28.16 -1.46
C SER A 622 0.63 -27.39 -0.72
N PHE A 623 0.39 -26.94 0.49
CA PHE A 623 1.39 -26.26 1.32
C PHE A 623 2.48 -27.24 1.75
N ASP A 624 2.09 -28.27 2.48
CA ASP A 624 3.01 -29.26 3.06
C ASP A 624 3.80 -30.00 1.99
N VAL A 625 3.11 -30.47 0.96
CA VAL A 625 3.70 -31.19 -0.17
C VAL A 625 4.70 -30.30 -0.92
N SER A 626 4.45 -28.99 -1.04
CA SER A 626 5.39 -28.09 -1.73
C SER A 626 6.75 -27.99 -1.02
N PHE A 627 6.76 -27.95 0.31
CA PHE A 627 8.00 -27.95 1.11
C PHE A 627 8.73 -29.29 1.01
N ILE A 628 8.00 -30.41 1.14
CA ILE A 628 8.58 -31.74 0.99
C ILE A 628 9.18 -31.93 -0.41
N SER A 629 8.40 -31.60 -1.46
CA SER A 629 8.83 -31.72 -2.86
C SER A 629 10.07 -30.87 -3.17
N HIS A 630 10.09 -29.61 -2.68
CA HIS A 630 11.22 -28.72 -2.87
C HIS A 630 12.50 -29.28 -2.24
N ASN A 631 12.43 -29.71 -0.98
CA ASN A 631 13.58 -30.24 -0.27
C ASN A 631 14.03 -31.63 -0.83
N ALA A 632 13.06 -32.47 -1.21
CA ALA A 632 13.38 -33.75 -1.91
C ALA A 632 14.10 -33.47 -3.23
N GLY A 633 13.67 -32.49 -4.02
CA GLY A 633 14.34 -32.07 -5.24
C GLY A 633 15.76 -31.57 -5.00
N LEU A 634 15.98 -30.76 -3.95
CA LEU A 634 17.36 -30.32 -3.57
C LEU A 634 18.28 -31.46 -3.18
N LEU A 635 17.74 -32.49 -2.53
CA LEU A 635 18.49 -33.68 -2.08
C LEU A 635 18.57 -34.77 -3.15
N GLY A 636 17.92 -34.58 -4.31
CA GLY A 636 17.88 -35.60 -5.38
C GLY A 636 17.09 -36.85 -5.00
N LEU A 637 16.17 -36.76 -4.05
CA LEU A 637 15.32 -37.84 -3.60
C LEU A 637 14.07 -37.98 -4.50
N PRO A 638 13.64 -39.17 -4.89
CA PRO A 638 12.41 -39.36 -5.64
C PRO A 638 11.20 -39.04 -4.77
N PHE A 639 10.27 -38.24 -5.29
CA PHE A 639 9.05 -37.86 -4.58
C PHE A 639 7.89 -37.69 -5.58
N ASP A 640 7.07 -38.73 -5.72
CA ASP A 640 5.89 -38.75 -6.59
C ASP A 640 4.77 -39.53 -5.90
N PRO A 641 4.29 -39.08 -4.71
CA PRO A 641 3.28 -39.78 -3.95
C PRO A 641 1.87 -39.55 -4.53
N THR A 642 0.94 -40.46 -4.17
CA THR A 642 -0.49 -40.14 -4.22
C THR A 642 -0.81 -39.18 -3.07
N VAL A 643 -1.51 -38.06 -3.35
CA VAL A 643 -1.84 -37.05 -2.34
C VAL A 643 -3.33 -36.78 -2.29
N LEU A 644 -3.88 -36.75 -1.08
CA LEU A 644 -5.26 -36.32 -0.78
C LEU A 644 -5.25 -35.03 0.06
N ASP A 645 -6.18 -34.14 -0.27
CA ASP A 645 -6.41 -32.91 0.49
C ASP A 645 -7.73 -32.99 1.27
N THR A 646 -7.63 -33.00 2.60
CA THR A 646 -8.82 -33.07 3.46
C THR A 646 -9.68 -31.81 3.40
N VAL A 647 -9.15 -30.64 3.00
CA VAL A 647 -9.96 -29.42 2.72
C VAL A 647 -10.85 -29.66 1.50
N THR A 648 -10.30 -30.26 0.45
CA THR A 648 -11.05 -30.54 -0.78
C THR A 648 -12.13 -31.61 -0.51
N LEU A 649 -11.81 -32.65 0.24
CA LEU A 649 -12.78 -33.65 0.70
C LEU A 649 -13.87 -33.04 1.59
N ALA A 650 -13.49 -32.16 2.53
CA ALA A 650 -14.45 -31.46 3.40
C ALA A 650 -15.44 -30.60 2.61
N ARG A 651 -14.99 -29.91 1.56
CA ARG A 651 -15.87 -29.12 0.68
C ARG A 651 -16.92 -29.99 -0.03
N ALA A 652 -16.52 -31.20 -0.43
CA ALA A 652 -17.40 -32.14 -1.10
C ALA A 652 -18.38 -32.80 -0.13
N LEU A 653 -17.91 -33.26 1.04
CA LEU A 653 -18.69 -34.03 2.00
C LEU A 653 -19.50 -33.18 3.00
N LEU A 654 -19.06 -31.93 3.22
CA LEU A 654 -19.66 -30.99 4.19
C LEU A 654 -20.02 -29.65 3.53
N PRO A 655 -20.87 -29.61 2.50
CA PRO A 655 -21.14 -28.41 1.68
C PRO A 655 -21.77 -27.25 2.47
N ASN A 656 -22.34 -27.54 3.65
CA ASN A 656 -22.97 -26.53 4.51
C ASN A 656 -21.97 -25.76 5.40
N LEU A 657 -20.68 -26.14 5.43
CA LEU A 657 -19.69 -25.41 6.17
C LEU A 657 -19.29 -24.12 5.43
N ASN A 658 -19.14 -23.04 6.21
CA ASN A 658 -18.69 -21.74 5.68
C ASN A 658 -17.18 -21.54 5.77
N ARG A 659 -16.48 -22.33 6.58
CA ARG A 659 -15.04 -22.29 6.79
C ARG A 659 -14.49 -23.70 6.91
N PHE A 660 -13.32 -23.95 6.34
CA PHE A 660 -12.70 -25.26 6.26
C PHE A 660 -11.33 -25.30 6.97
N LYS A 661 -11.16 -24.52 8.06
CA LYS A 661 -10.00 -24.66 8.94
C LYS A 661 -10.08 -26.00 9.67
N LEU A 662 -8.91 -26.56 10.03
CA LEU A 662 -8.79 -27.88 10.67
C LEU A 662 -9.72 -28.00 11.88
N ASP A 663 -9.72 -27.02 12.79
CA ASP A 663 -10.57 -26.95 13.98
C ASP A 663 -12.08 -26.97 13.66
N THR A 664 -12.45 -26.27 12.59
CA THR A 664 -13.86 -26.16 12.16
C THR A 664 -14.35 -27.48 11.57
N VAL A 665 -13.51 -28.12 10.75
CA VAL A 665 -13.81 -29.41 10.14
C VAL A 665 -13.83 -30.51 11.20
N ALA A 666 -12.85 -30.55 12.12
CA ALA A 666 -12.80 -31.48 13.24
C ALA A 666 -14.10 -31.43 14.07
N LYS A 667 -14.52 -30.22 14.46
CA LYS A 667 -15.80 -30.02 15.20
C LYS A 667 -17.01 -30.51 14.42
N ALA A 668 -17.06 -30.31 13.09
CA ALA A 668 -18.17 -30.73 12.25
C ALA A 668 -18.29 -32.25 12.15
N VAL A 669 -17.17 -32.98 12.13
CA VAL A 669 -17.14 -34.44 12.09
C VAL A 669 -17.13 -35.09 13.49
N ARG A 670 -17.30 -34.29 14.57
CA ARG A 670 -17.26 -34.72 15.97
C ARG A 670 -15.89 -35.30 16.39
N GLY A 671 -14.82 -34.76 15.80
CA GLY A 671 -13.45 -35.03 16.21
C GLY A 671 -13.05 -34.22 17.46
N SER A 672 -12.00 -34.65 18.16
CA SER A 672 -11.39 -33.97 19.30
C SER A 672 -10.10 -33.32 18.82
N LEU A 673 -9.88 -32.06 19.22
CA LEU A 673 -8.58 -31.35 19.07
C LEU A 673 -8.10 -31.06 20.49
N ALA A 674 -7.00 -31.68 20.88
CA ALA A 674 -6.44 -31.52 22.23
C ALA A 674 -5.49 -30.32 22.30
N ASN A 675 -4.61 -30.13 21.31
CA ASN A 675 -3.67 -29.01 21.21
C ASN A 675 -3.58 -28.57 19.73
N HIS A 676 -3.35 -27.29 19.49
CA HIS A 676 -3.15 -26.73 18.15
C HIS A 676 -1.69 -26.27 17.99
N HIS A 677 -1.18 -26.32 16.77
CA HIS A 677 0.12 -25.80 16.37
C HIS A 677 1.33 -26.63 16.83
N ARG A 678 1.17 -27.95 16.82
CA ARG A 678 2.25 -28.92 16.80
C ARG A 678 1.94 -29.89 15.67
N ALA A 679 2.92 -30.12 14.82
CA ALA A 679 2.72 -30.89 13.58
C ALA A 679 2.12 -32.28 13.84
N VAL A 680 2.52 -32.97 14.88
CA VAL A 680 1.98 -34.29 15.21
C VAL A 680 0.53 -34.21 15.73
N ASP A 681 0.19 -33.23 16.56
CA ASP A 681 -1.18 -33.05 17.09
C ASP A 681 -2.16 -32.71 15.94
N ASP A 682 -1.73 -31.85 15.00
CA ASP A 682 -2.50 -31.46 13.83
C ASP A 682 -2.61 -32.62 12.82
N ALA A 683 -1.56 -33.44 12.64
CA ALA A 683 -1.61 -34.70 11.86
C ALA A 683 -2.58 -35.73 12.47
N GLU A 684 -2.58 -35.95 13.80
CA GLU A 684 -3.53 -36.83 14.49
C GLU A 684 -4.97 -36.36 14.36
N ALA A 685 -5.19 -35.03 14.52
CA ALA A 685 -6.51 -34.44 14.35
C ALA A 685 -7.02 -34.61 12.91
N ASN A 686 -6.13 -34.37 11.93
CA ASN A 686 -6.44 -34.55 10.53
C ASN A 686 -6.68 -36.05 10.17
N ALA A 687 -5.94 -36.98 10.81
CA ALA A 687 -6.21 -38.41 10.68
C ALA A 687 -7.61 -38.76 11.18
N GLY A 688 -8.03 -38.22 12.32
CA GLY A 688 -9.41 -38.38 12.81
C GLY A 688 -10.46 -37.86 11.83
N ILE A 689 -10.21 -36.70 11.19
CA ILE A 689 -11.07 -36.16 10.12
C ILE A 689 -11.08 -37.09 8.92
N PHE A 690 -9.92 -37.50 8.44
CA PHE A 690 -9.76 -38.37 7.27
C PHE A 690 -10.49 -39.70 7.47
N LEU A 691 -10.34 -40.35 8.63
CA LEU A 691 -11.04 -41.61 8.95
C LEU A 691 -12.56 -41.44 8.94
N LYS A 692 -13.07 -40.28 9.42
CA LYS A 692 -14.52 -39.97 9.32
C LYS A 692 -14.96 -39.78 7.87
N PHE A 693 -14.15 -39.15 7.05
CA PHE A 693 -14.44 -39.00 5.63
C PHE A 693 -14.44 -40.36 4.92
N VAL A 694 -13.48 -41.23 5.20
CA VAL A 694 -13.48 -42.63 4.70
C VAL A 694 -14.78 -43.37 5.11
N GLU A 695 -15.20 -43.22 6.37
CA GLU A 695 -16.46 -43.79 6.83
C GLU A 695 -17.67 -43.26 6.05
N MET A 696 -17.74 -41.94 5.81
CA MET A 696 -18.79 -41.30 5.02
C MET A 696 -18.76 -41.77 3.56
N LEU A 697 -17.60 -41.81 2.93
CA LEU A 697 -17.45 -42.27 1.55
C LEU A 697 -17.93 -43.71 1.37
N LYS A 698 -17.59 -44.58 2.31
CA LYS A 698 -18.05 -45.98 2.29
C LYS A 698 -19.55 -46.11 2.54
N LYS A 699 -20.08 -45.47 3.59
CA LYS A 699 -21.48 -45.67 4.02
C LYS A 699 -22.49 -44.88 3.20
N GLN A 700 -22.16 -43.70 2.74
CA GLN A 700 -23.09 -42.78 2.07
C GLN A 700 -22.94 -42.81 0.54
N HIS A 701 -21.75 -43.16 0.03
CA HIS A 701 -21.44 -43.09 -1.38
C HIS A 701 -21.01 -44.43 -1.98
N ASP A 702 -20.96 -45.50 -1.18
CA ASP A 702 -20.57 -46.86 -1.59
C ASP A 702 -19.24 -46.93 -2.33
N MET A 703 -18.25 -46.19 -1.84
CA MET A 703 -16.91 -46.10 -2.42
C MET A 703 -15.93 -47.00 -1.70
N THR A 704 -15.01 -47.61 -2.47
CA THR A 704 -14.03 -48.56 -1.97
C THR A 704 -12.58 -48.15 -2.28
N ASN A 705 -12.36 -47.28 -3.25
CA ASN A 705 -11.06 -46.82 -3.69
C ASN A 705 -11.03 -45.33 -4.07
N LEU A 706 -9.79 -44.78 -4.23
CA LEU A 706 -9.57 -43.36 -4.46
C LEU A 706 -10.04 -42.88 -5.83
N ASP A 707 -9.95 -43.70 -6.89
CA ASP A 707 -10.37 -43.27 -8.24
C ASP A 707 -11.86 -42.95 -8.30
N GLN A 708 -12.66 -43.50 -7.40
CA GLN A 708 -14.09 -43.19 -7.34
C GLN A 708 -14.38 -41.80 -6.84
N LEU A 709 -13.40 -41.09 -6.24
CA LEU A 709 -13.52 -39.71 -5.79
C LEU A 709 -13.69 -38.72 -6.94
N GLU A 710 -13.35 -39.11 -8.17
CA GLU A 710 -13.63 -38.30 -9.36
C GLU A 710 -15.13 -37.97 -9.53
N LYS A 711 -16.03 -38.79 -8.96
CA LYS A 711 -17.47 -38.52 -8.94
C LYS A 711 -17.83 -37.22 -8.24
N PHE A 712 -16.97 -36.73 -7.35
CA PHE A 712 -17.11 -35.45 -6.67
C PHE A 712 -16.39 -34.27 -7.38
N SER A 713 -15.75 -34.52 -8.53
CA SER A 713 -15.05 -33.47 -9.28
C SER A 713 -16.00 -32.38 -9.80
N HIS A 714 -17.30 -32.65 -9.90
CA HIS A 714 -18.31 -31.66 -10.22
C HIS A 714 -18.75 -30.90 -8.98
N VAL A 715 -18.16 -29.75 -8.79
CA VAL A 715 -18.47 -28.84 -7.69
C VAL A 715 -19.81 -28.15 -7.98
N SER A 716 -20.74 -28.11 -6.99
CA SER A 716 -22.02 -27.41 -7.16
C SER A 716 -21.83 -25.90 -7.31
N ASP A 717 -22.78 -25.23 -8.00
CA ASP A 717 -22.74 -23.77 -8.19
C ASP A 717 -22.65 -23.01 -6.84
N GLU A 718 -23.33 -23.49 -5.79
CA GLU A 718 -23.27 -22.89 -4.46
C GLU A 718 -21.88 -23.05 -3.82
N THR A 719 -21.19 -24.13 -4.10
CA THR A 719 -19.81 -24.33 -3.64
C THR A 719 -18.84 -23.43 -4.40
N ILE A 720 -18.98 -23.33 -5.73
CA ILE A 720 -18.20 -22.39 -6.55
C ILE A 720 -18.29 -20.95 -6.02
N MET A 721 -19.48 -20.52 -5.60
CA MET A 721 -19.69 -19.19 -5.03
C MET A 721 -19.00 -18.95 -3.69
N LYS A 722 -18.59 -20.00 -2.99
CA LYS A 722 -17.87 -19.94 -1.70
C LYS A 722 -16.36 -20.18 -1.82
N MET A 723 -15.89 -20.69 -2.98
CA MET A 723 -14.46 -20.98 -3.19
C MET A 723 -13.62 -19.72 -3.30
N PRO A 724 -12.32 -19.79 -2.98
CA PRO A 724 -11.38 -18.70 -3.20
C PRO A 724 -11.29 -18.34 -4.69
N THR A 725 -10.95 -17.08 -4.97
CA THR A 725 -10.76 -16.59 -6.33
C THR A 725 -9.31 -16.19 -6.53
N TYR A 726 -8.79 -16.42 -7.73
CA TYR A 726 -7.47 -16.02 -8.20
C TYR A 726 -7.62 -15.04 -9.35
N HIS A 727 -6.72 -14.07 -9.46
CA HIS A 727 -6.70 -13.14 -10.56
C HIS A 727 -6.20 -13.82 -11.84
N VAL A 728 -6.85 -13.57 -12.96
CA VAL A 728 -6.49 -14.12 -14.27
C VAL A 728 -6.74 -13.07 -15.34
N ILE A 729 -5.74 -12.82 -16.19
CA ILE A 729 -5.87 -11.92 -17.34
C ILE A 729 -6.37 -12.72 -18.54
N ILE A 730 -7.48 -12.31 -19.11
CA ILE A 730 -8.09 -12.95 -20.27
C ILE A 730 -8.19 -11.92 -21.40
N ILE A 731 -7.48 -12.13 -22.51
CA ILE A 731 -7.42 -11.20 -23.66
C ILE A 731 -7.94 -11.89 -24.89
N ALA A 732 -8.83 -11.24 -25.63
CA ALA A 732 -9.35 -11.72 -26.90
C ALA A 732 -8.28 -11.63 -28.01
N LYS A 733 -8.03 -12.74 -28.71
CA LYS A 733 -7.11 -12.84 -29.85
C LYS A 733 -7.78 -12.46 -31.20
N ASN A 734 -9.08 -12.75 -31.29
CA ASN A 734 -9.88 -12.59 -32.50
C ASN A 734 -11.36 -12.39 -32.13
N ASP A 735 -12.24 -12.30 -33.14
CA ASP A 735 -13.68 -12.08 -32.93
C ASP A 735 -14.37 -13.21 -32.17
N LEU A 736 -13.96 -14.46 -32.36
CA LEU A 736 -14.48 -15.58 -31.58
C LEU A 736 -14.12 -15.41 -30.11
N GLY A 737 -12.84 -15.07 -29.82
CA GLY A 737 -12.37 -14.78 -28.46
C GLY A 737 -13.12 -13.61 -27.83
N ARG A 738 -13.42 -12.55 -28.61
CA ARG A 738 -14.23 -11.44 -28.10
C ARG A 738 -15.63 -11.88 -27.69
N VAL A 739 -16.28 -12.72 -28.48
CA VAL A 739 -17.61 -13.28 -28.14
C VAL A 739 -17.51 -14.16 -26.90
N ASN A 740 -16.48 -15.02 -26.81
CA ASN A 740 -16.27 -15.89 -25.67
C ASN A 740 -15.94 -15.09 -24.40
N LEU A 741 -15.17 -14.00 -24.49
CA LEU A 741 -14.93 -13.09 -23.39
C LEU A 741 -16.23 -12.49 -22.84
N TYR A 742 -17.12 -12.00 -23.72
CA TYR A 742 -18.44 -11.50 -23.30
C TYR A 742 -19.30 -12.60 -22.63
N ARG A 743 -19.23 -13.83 -23.11
CA ARG A 743 -19.92 -14.97 -22.49
C ARG A 743 -19.40 -15.22 -21.09
N LEU A 744 -18.08 -15.31 -20.91
CA LEU A 744 -17.45 -15.51 -19.60
C LEU A 744 -17.83 -14.40 -18.61
N VAL A 745 -17.77 -13.13 -19.03
CA VAL A 745 -18.18 -12.00 -18.18
C VAL A 745 -19.67 -12.09 -17.86
N SER A 746 -20.53 -12.45 -18.83
CA SER A 746 -21.97 -12.63 -18.58
C SER A 746 -22.23 -13.76 -17.57
N TRP A 747 -21.60 -14.93 -17.73
CA TRP A 747 -21.74 -16.04 -16.80
C TRP A 747 -21.28 -15.67 -15.40
N SER A 748 -20.14 -14.96 -15.26
CA SER A 748 -19.59 -14.56 -13.98
C SER A 748 -20.54 -13.64 -13.21
N HIS A 749 -21.30 -12.78 -13.89
CA HIS A 749 -22.25 -11.87 -13.26
C HIS A 749 -23.63 -12.48 -13.05
N LEU A 750 -24.12 -13.26 -14.01
CA LEU A 750 -25.50 -13.76 -13.97
C LEU A 750 -25.64 -15.04 -13.13
N LYS A 751 -24.62 -15.89 -13.09
CA LYS A 751 -24.69 -17.20 -12.42
C LYS A 751 -23.74 -17.32 -11.22
N TYR A 752 -22.54 -16.82 -11.33
CA TYR A 752 -21.47 -17.06 -10.34
C TYR A 752 -21.08 -15.83 -9.52
N PHE A 753 -21.95 -14.83 -9.42
CA PHE A 753 -21.67 -13.63 -8.64
C PHE A 753 -21.89 -13.87 -7.13
N SER A 754 -20.81 -13.72 -6.35
CA SER A 754 -20.84 -13.69 -4.90
C SER A 754 -19.75 -12.76 -4.40
N ARG A 755 -20.12 -11.52 -4.07
CA ARG A 755 -19.22 -10.37 -3.80
C ARG A 755 -18.38 -9.95 -5.02
N ARG A 756 -17.93 -10.90 -5.84
CA ARG A 756 -17.12 -10.71 -7.06
C ARG A 756 -17.69 -11.62 -8.16
N PRO A 757 -17.55 -11.22 -9.44
CA PRO A 757 -17.99 -12.05 -10.58
C PRO A 757 -16.97 -13.18 -10.81
N ARG A 758 -17.30 -14.40 -10.39
CA ARG A 758 -16.43 -15.57 -10.46
C ARG A 758 -16.47 -16.23 -11.82
N ILE A 759 -15.32 -16.69 -12.29
CA ILE A 759 -15.16 -17.47 -13.52
C ILE A 759 -14.67 -18.86 -13.12
N PRO A 760 -15.52 -19.91 -13.13
CA PRO A 760 -15.07 -21.27 -12.92
C PRO A 760 -14.10 -21.70 -14.01
N LYS A 761 -13.05 -22.41 -13.67
CA LYS A 761 -12.04 -22.94 -14.60
C LYS A 761 -12.65 -23.88 -15.62
N SER A 762 -13.66 -24.67 -15.22
CA SER A 762 -14.46 -25.52 -16.13
C SER A 762 -15.14 -24.69 -17.22
N VAL A 763 -15.82 -23.60 -16.86
CA VAL A 763 -16.47 -22.68 -17.80
C VAL A 763 -15.45 -21.94 -18.66
N LEU A 764 -14.32 -21.53 -18.06
CA LEU A 764 -13.23 -20.91 -18.83
C LEU A 764 -12.70 -21.87 -19.90
N ASN A 765 -12.55 -23.15 -19.59
CA ASN A 765 -12.12 -24.17 -20.54
C ASN A 765 -13.11 -24.38 -21.70
N GLU A 766 -14.40 -24.33 -21.42
CA GLU A 766 -15.45 -24.42 -22.45
C GLU A 766 -15.36 -23.26 -23.48
N TYR A 767 -15.07 -22.05 -23.01
CA TYR A 767 -15.00 -20.83 -23.84
C TYR A 767 -13.58 -20.36 -24.14
N ARG A 768 -12.57 -21.22 -23.98
CA ARG A 768 -11.15 -20.86 -24.11
C ARG A 768 -10.71 -20.49 -25.52
N GLU A 769 -11.41 -20.98 -26.54
CA GLU A 769 -11.01 -20.75 -27.94
C GLU A 769 -11.02 -19.27 -28.30
N GLY A 770 -9.95 -18.81 -28.96
CA GLY A 770 -9.75 -17.41 -29.32
C GLY A 770 -9.33 -16.49 -28.18
N LEU A 771 -8.98 -17.01 -27.01
CA LEU A 771 -8.50 -16.26 -25.86
C LEU A 771 -7.02 -16.53 -25.57
N ASN A 772 -6.31 -15.51 -25.09
CA ASN A 772 -5.05 -15.60 -24.40
C ASN A 772 -5.33 -15.50 -22.90
N ILE A 773 -4.72 -16.39 -22.12
CA ILE A 773 -4.88 -16.46 -20.67
C ILE A 773 -3.50 -16.30 -20.04
N GLY A 774 -3.40 -15.42 -19.05
CA GLY A 774 -2.17 -15.11 -18.31
C GLY A 774 -2.46 -14.82 -16.85
N SER A 775 -1.41 -14.66 -16.03
CA SER A 775 -1.47 -14.30 -14.61
C SER A 775 -0.55 -13.13 -14.33
#